data_289a2c68284b449efbbedfa94e705b13
#
_entry.id   289a2c68284b449efbbedfa94e705b13
#
_cell.length_a   1.000
_cell.length_b   1.000
_cell.length_c   1.000
_cell.angle_alpha   90.00
_cell.angle_beta   90.00
_cell.angle_gamma   90.00
#
_symmetry.space_group_name_H-M   'P 1'
#
loop_
_entity.id
_entity.type
_entity.pdbx_description
1 polymer ?
#
loop_
_entity_poly.entity_id
_entity_poly.type
_entity_poly.pdbx_seq_one_letter_code
_entity_poly.pdbx_strand_id
1 'polypeptide(L)'
;MTKKKSKKRKRQQKKIIITIAGVVILVSAATAGILLYKKLTAQTREQAIQEYMGYIEKKEYEKMYELLDEGSKETISEEDFVTRNKNIYEGIEASDIQLDIPEEQDKDQPLSYRVSMNTLAGEITYDTDTFFEKEEGKWHLVWEDSVIFPELGSEDKVRVSSVEAERGSIYDRNDVLLAGKGTVESVGLVPGKMNIQAEEDIKALAEILGTTEDSIQAKLDASWVQDDSFVPLKNMTQEQLDQPYKAKDGSMPGGSIQDKLLEHAGVLISKADSRVYPYGECTSHLLGYVQQIQAEELEERKGQGYNEQSIIGKSGLEKLYEERLREKRGYRIAIVDQQGEEKQALAVKPAEDGEDIKLTIDIRWQQKLYEAYQEDKSCSVVMNPTSGEVLALVSTPSYNAMDFIVGMSQETWDVLNNDENKPMYNRVRETWAPGSSFKPIIGAIGLTTGAMTEDEDFGASGLSWQKDESWGNYKVTTLHTYDQAVLKNALIYSDNIYFAKTALKIGADSLAKQLDKLGFRQDIPFDIGMTSSQYSNSETIESDIQLADSGYGQGQILVNPLHLACMYSAFFNEGNMIAPYLEYEEGKAASYWAEGVFTPEAAKTVYEDLKEVVSNPNGTGYAASKVTGAALAGKTGTAEIKASQEDENGTELGWFAVYNTGVSEEDTVLMLNMVEDVKGRGGSGYVVNKDVEIWNQMQ
;
A
#
# COMPACT_ATOMS: atom_id res chain seq x y z
N MET A 1 33.52 -77.66 82.65
CA MET A 1 33.25 -77.35 81.23
C MET A 1 31.86 -76.70 80.96
N THR A 2 31.03 -76.47 81.92
CA THR A 2 29.63 -75.97 81.74
C THR A 2 29.38 -74.45 81.68
N LYS A 3 30.29 -73.61 82.23
CA LYS A 3 30.11 -72.17 82.26
C LYS A 3 30.53 -71.48 80.93
N LYS A 4 31.33 -72.06 80.03
CA LYS A 4 31.79 -71.47 78.76
C LYS A 4 30.76 -71.64 77.62
N LYS A 5 29.92 -72.71 77.63
CA LYS A 5 28.86 -72.93 76.65
C LYS A 5 27.66 -72.04 76.85
N SER A 6 27.33 -71.65 78.07
CA SER A 6 26.22 -70.70 78.37
C SER A 6 26.52 -69.22 77.88
N LYS A 7 27.74 -68.74 77.99
CA LYS A 7 28.14 -67.40 77.54
C LYS A 7 28.16 -67.28 75.99
N LYS A 8 28.52 -68.38 75.28
CA LYS A 8 28.55 -68.43 73.82
C LYS A 8 27.14 -68.40 73.24
N ARG A 9 26.18 -69.08 73.87
CA ARG A 9 24.76 -69.14 73.46
C ARG A 9 24.05 -67.81 73.70
N LYS A 10 24.33 -67.10 74.83
CA LYS A 10 23.79 -65.77 75.10
C LYS A 10 24.37 -64.73 74.16
N ARG A 11 25.64 -64.87 73.72
CA ARG A 11 26.26 -63.96 72.73
C ARG A 11 25.72 -64.15 71.30
N GLN A 12 25.41 -65.44 70.97
CA GLN A 12 24.75 -65.76 69.69
C GLN A 12 23.29 -65.25 69.65
N GLN A 13 22.56 -65.44 70.77
CA GLN A 13 21.18 -64.91 70.87
C GLN A 13 21.14 -63.35 70.77
N LYS A 14 22.11 -62.66 71.45
CA LYS A 14 22.21 -61.20 71.33
C LYS A 14 22.58 -60.79 69.93
N LYS A 15 23.46 -61.48 69.20
CA LYS A 15 23.77 -61.21 67.80
C LYS A 15 22.58 -61.42 66.91
N ILE A 16 21.81 -62.46 67.07
CA ILE A 16 20.59 -62.74 66.29
C ILE A 16 19.52 -61.67 66.55
N ILE A 17 19.32 -61.26 67.84
CA ILE A 17 18.38 -60.20 68.21
C ILE A 17 18.79 -58.84 67.58
N ILE A 18 20.08 -58.54 67.64
CA ILE A 18 20.60 -57.27 67.00
C ILE A 18 20.48 -57.33 65.51
N THR A 19 20.71 -58.46 64.84
CA THR A 19 20.53 -58.63 63.39
C THR A 19 19.06 -58.54 62.99
N ILE A 20 18.14 -59.20 63.77
CA ILE A 20 16.71 -59.08 63.51
C ILE A 20 16.21 -57.63 63.73
N ALA A 21 16.66 -56.97 64.82
CA ALA A 21 16.33 -55.54 65.03
C ALA A 21 16.86 -54.63 63.90
N GLY A 22 18.09 -54.88 63.41
CA GLY A 22 18.64 -54.20 62.30
C GLY A 22 17.87 -54.37 60.98
N VAL A 23 17.43 -55.61 60.71
CA VAL A 23 16.60 -55.90 59.53
C VAL A 23 15.21 -55.28 59.67
N VAL A 24 14.59 -55.29 60.84
CA VAL A 24 13.30 -54.61 61.05
C VAL A 24 13.40 -53.12 60.89
N ILE A 25 14.48 -52.44 61.34
CA ILE A 25 14.71 -51.05 61.16
C ILE A 25 14.95 -50.73 59.70
N LEU A 26 15.73 -51.52 58.94
CA LEU A 26 15.95 -51.34 57.51
C LEU A 26 14.68 -51.50 56.67
N VAL A 27 13.85 -52.50 56.99
CA VAL A 27 12.56 -52.74 56.36
C VAL A 27 11.58 -51.62 56.69
N SER A 28 11.57 -51.11 57.93
CA SER A 28 10.75 -49.97 58.33
C SER A 28 11.20 -48.69 57.69
N ALA A 29 12.51 -48.41 57.51
CA ALA A 29 13.05 -47.27 56.82
C ALA A 29 12.80 -47.39 55.35
N ALA A 30 12.89 -48.55 54.70
CA ALA A 30 12.57 -48.76 53.31
C ALA A 30 11.08 -48.57 53.03
N THR A 31 10.20 -49.09 53.89
CA THR A 31 8.73 -48.87 53.76
C THR A 31 8.36 -47.41 54.01
N ALA A 32 8.96 -46.76 55.00
CA ALA A 32 8.76 -45.33 55.23
C ALA A 32 9.28 -44.48 54.03
N GLY A 33 10.43 -44.85 53.47
CA GLY A 33 10.98 -44.24 52.26
C GLY A 33 10.09 -44.42 51.02
N ILE A 34 9.55 -45.60 50.81
CA ILE A 34 8.61 -45.91 49.72
C ILE A 34 7.29 -45.16 49.91
N LEU A 35 6.77 -45.07 51.13
CA LEU A 35 5.57 -44.33 51.46
C LEU A 35 5.79 -42.80 51.29
N LEU A 36 6.94 -42.29 51.69
CA LEU A 36 7.31 -40.91 51.51
C LEU A 36 7.51 -40.59 50.00
N TYR A 37 8.16 -41.47 49.25
CA TYR A 37 8.32 -41.36 47.81
C TYR A 37 6.97 -41.39 47.09
N LYS A 38 6.07 -42.31 47.41
CA LYS A 38 4.70 -42.35 46.89
C LYS A 38 3.89 -41.12 47.24
N LYS A 39 4.09 -40.52 48.43
CA LYS A 39 3.44 -39.29 48.85
C LYS A 39 3.98 -38.06 48.16
N LEU A 40 5.28 -38.03 47.87
CA LEU A 40 5.96 -36.93 47.13
C LEU A 40 5.75 -36.99 45.63
N THR A 41 5.42 -38.18 45.06
CA THR A 41 5.17 -38.40 43.64
C THR A 41 3.69 -38.57 43.29
N ALA A 42 2.80 -38.47 44.28
CA ALA A 42 1.36 -38.54 44.02
C ALA A 42 0.91 -37.27 43.29
N GLN A 43 0.35 -37.45 42.11
CA GLN A 43 -0.28 -36.38 41.35
C GLN A 43 -1.35 -35.67 42.22
N THR A 44 -1.39 -34.34 42.19
CA THR A 44 -2.43 -33.54 42.88
C THR A 44 -3.54 -33.17 41.89
N ARG A 45 -4.70 -32.70 42.37
CA ARG A 45 -5.82 -32.22 41.53
C ARG A 45 -5.40 -31.03 40.67
N GLU A 46 -4.60 -30.14 41.27
CA GLU A 46 -4.06 -28.97 40.62
C GLU A 46 -3.17 -29.37 39.44
N GLN A 47 -2.35 -30.40 39.59
CA GLN A 47 -1.52 -30.95 38.51
C GLN A 47 -2.35 -31.61 37.42
N ALA A 48 -3.44 -32.31 37.81
CA ALA A 48 -4.34 -32.97 36.86
C ALA A 48 -5.06 -31.93 35.95
N ILE A 49 -5.58 -30.84 36.53
CA ILE A 49 -6.20 -29.78 35.71
C ILE A 49 -5.18 -29.03 34.85
N GLN A 50 -3.95 -28.78 35.33
CA GLN A 50 -2.88 -28.18 34.55
C GLN A 50 -2.50 -29.06 33.35
N GLU A 51 -2.45 -30.36 33.52
CA GLU A 51 -2.19 -31.32 32.45
C GLU A 51 -3.32 -31.33 31.42
N TYR A 52 -4.58 -31.36 31.88
CA TYR A 52 -5.78 -31.33 31.06
C TYR A 52 -5.81 -30.07 30.18
N MET A 53 -5.66 -28.87 30.77
CA MET A 53 -5.68 -27.60 30.06
C MET A 53 -4.45 -27.44 29.13
N GLY A 54 -3.30 -28.01 29.53
CA GLY A 54 -2.10 -28.01 28.69
C GLY A 54 -2.21 -28.85 27.40
N TYR A 55 -3.17 -29.77 27.32
CA TYR A 55 -3.46 -30.49 26.08
C TYR A 55 -4.29 -29.68 25.09
N ILE A 56 -5.06 -28.70 25.54
CA ILE A 56 -5.81 -27.79 24.65
C ILE A 56 -4.82 -27.03 23.75
N GLU A 57 -3.77 -26.42 24.33
CA GLU A 57 -2.74 -25.69 23.56
C GLU A 57 -2.01 -26.58 22.54
N LYS A 58 -1.85 -27.86 22.88
CA LYS A 58 -1.20 -28.84 22.00
C LYS A 58 -2.16 -29.46 21.00
N LYS A 59 -3.45 -29.15 21.09
CA LYS A 59 -4.53 -29.73 20.28
C LYS A 59 -4.59 -31.27 20.39
N GLU A 60 -4.27 -31.80 21.58
CA GLU A 60 -4.21 -33.22 21.88
C GLU A 60 -5.49 -33.65 22.65
N TYR A 61 -6.66 -33.47 22.03
CA TYR A 61 -7.98 -33.64 22.66
C TYR A 61 -8.25 -35.09 23.08
N GLU A 62 -7.70 -36.11 22.41
CA GLU A 62 -7.76 -37.52 22.79
C GLU A 62 -7.09 -37.74 24.14
N LYS A 63 -5.96 -37.04 24.42
CA LYS A 63 -5.29 -37.14 25.71
C LYS A 63 -6.06 -36.47 26.85
N MET A 64 -6.86 -35.43 26.52
CA MET A 64 -7.78 -34.85 27.50
C MET A 64 -8.83 -35.87 27.92
N TYR A 65 -9.40 -36.65 26.97
CA TYR A 65 -10.37 -37.67 27.23
C TYR A 65 -9.81 -38.81 28.14
N GLU A 66 -8.54 -39.18 27.98
CA GLU A 66 -7.88 -40.15 28.82
C GLU A 66 -7.85 -39.74 30.31
N LEU A 67 -7.86 -38.43 30.62
CA LEU A 67 -7.84 -37.90 31.99
C LEU A 67 -9.23 -37.86 32.66
N LEU A 68 -10.31 -38.22 32.00
CA LEU A 68 -11.65 -38.26 32.55
C LEU A 68 -11.85 -39.47 33.47
N ASP A 69 -12.77 -39.33 34.44
CA ASP A 69 -13.24 -40.45 35.24
C ASP A 69 -14.13 -41.41 34.42
N GLU A 70 -14.33 -42.64 34.92
CA GLU A 70 -15.14 -43.62 34.20
C GLU A 70 -16.61 -43.21 34.08
N GLY A 71 -17.16 -42.47 35.07
CA GLY A 71 -18.53 -41.97 35.03
C GLY A 71 -18.73 -40.99 33.89
N SER A 72 -17.80 -40.07 33.64
CA SER A 72 -17.82 -39.14 32.51
C SER A 72 -17.71 -39.88 31.19
N LYS A 73 -16.86 -40.91 31.06
CA LYS A 73 -16.73 -41.73 29.84
C LYS A 73 -17.97 -42.55 29.49
N GLU A 74 -18.83 -42.85 30.51
CA GLU A 74 -20.14 -43.45 30.24
C GLU A 74 -21.16 -42.47 29.67
N THR A 75 -20.99 -41.16 29.90
CA THR A 75 -21.93 -40.09 29.48
C THR A 75 -21.60 -39.47 28.14
N ILE A 76 -20.32 -39.42 27.75
CA ILE A 76 -19.87 -38.84 26.47
C ILE A 76 -18.87 -39.78 25.81
N SER A 77 -19.05 -40.04 24.50
CA SER A 77 -18.08 -40.83 23.73
C SER A 77 -16.79 -40.04 23.50
N GLU A 78 -15.66 -40.75 23.27
CA GLU A 78 -14.40 -40.10 22.91
C GLU A 78 -14.54 -39.21 21.65
N GLU A 79 -15.24 -39.72 20.64
CA GLU A 79 -15.48 -39.02 19.38
C GLU A 79 -16.25 -37.69 19.60
N ASP A 80 -17.33 -37.74 20.40
CA ASP A 80 -18.14 -36.55 20.70
C ASP A 80 -17.35 -35.54 21.56
N PHE A 81 -16.64 -36.02 22.56
CA PHE A 81 -15.79 -35.18 23.41
C PHE A 81 -14.71 -34.47 22.62
N VAL A 82 -13.94 -35.22 21.81
CA VAL A 82 -12.87 -34.66 20.96
C VAL A 82 -13.44 -33.66 19.97
N THR A 83 -14.53 -34.01 19.27
CA THR A 83 -15.18 -33.13 18.31
C THR A 83 -15.67 -31.83 18.96
N ARG A 84 -16.31 -31.92 20.14
CA ARG A 84 -16.85 -30.76 20.85
C ARG A 84 -15.76 -29.83 21.34
N ASN A 85 -14.74 -30.33 22.02
CA ASN A 85 -13.62 -29.53 22.50
C ASN A 85 -12.85 -28.89 21.36
N LYS A 86 -12.52 -29.66 20.34
CA LYS A 86 -11.84 -29.18 19.12
C LYS A 86 -12.61 -28.06 18.46
N ASN A 87 -13.89 -28.25 18.17
CA ASN A 87 -14.72 -27.25 17.51
C ASN A 87 -14.84 -25.96 18.32
N ILE A 88 -14.87 -26.03 19.65
CA ILE A 88 -14.95 -24.86 20.51
C ILE A 88 -13.59 -24.16 20.56
N TYR A 89 -12.53 -24.83 21.02
CA TYR A 89 -11.23 -24.16 21.24
C TYR A 89 -10.54 -23.73 19.95
N GLU A 90 -10.61 -24.54 18.89
CA GLU A 90 -10.08 -24.12 17.59
C GLU A 90 -10.98 -23.06 16.92
N GLY A 91 -12.30 -23.15 17.08
CA GLY A 91 -13.24 -22.19 16.54
C GLY A 91 -13.13 -20.78 17.12
N ILE A 92 -12.74 -20.66 18.40
CA ILE A 92 -12.46 -19.36 19.05
C ILE A 92 -10.99 -18.94 18.95
N GLU A 93 -10.12 -19.75 18.32
CA GLU A 93 -8.65 -19.56 18.25
C GLU A 93 -8.00 -19.42 19.63
N ALA A 94 -8.39 -20.30 20.58
CA ALA A 94 -7.88 -20.26 21.94
C ALA A 94 -6.36 -20.48 22.00
N SER A 95 -5.67 -19.62 22.74
CA SER A 95 -4.21 -19.65 22.94
C SER A 95 -3.84 -19.03 24.29
N ASP A 96 -2.57 -19.21 24.70
CA ASP A 96 -2.07 -18.64 25.97
C ASP A 96 -2.97 -18.97 27.17
N ILE A 97 -3.32 -20.26 27.34
CA ILE A 97 -4.24 -20.69 28.39
C ILE A 97 -3.49 -20.70 29.72
N GLN A 98 -3.94 -19.88 30.66
CA GLN A 98 -3.37 -19.73 31.99
C GLN A 98 -4.36 -20.16 33.07
N LEU A 99 -3.85 -20.81 34.11
CA LEU A 99 -4.60 -21.20 35.27
C LEU A 99 -4.07 -20.48 36.51
N ASP A 100 -4.97 -19.82 37.24
CA ASP A 100 -4.70 -19.30 38.58
C ASP A 100 -5.46 -20.16 39.60
N ILE A 101 -4.70 -20.96 40.36
CA ILE A 101 -5.24 -21.91 41.33
C ILE A 101 -4.84 -21.42 42.71
N PRO A 102 -5.80 -21.05 43.61
CA PRO A 102 -5.51 -20.64 44.98
C PRO A 102 -4.73 -21.69 45.77
N GLU A 103 -3.74 -21.27 46.56
CA GLU A 103 -2.88 -22.18 47.34
C GLU A 103 -3.66 -22.98 48.42
N GLU A 104 -4.69 -22.34 48.99
CA GLU A 104 -5.55 -22.99 50.01
C GLU A 104 -6.83 -23.55 49.37
N GLN A 105 -6.89 -24.87 49.19
CA GLN A 105 -8.05 -25.60 48.65
C GLN A 105 -8.57 -26.60 49.66
N ASP A 106 -9.88 -26.65 49.87
CA ASP A 106 -10.51 -27.70 50.64
C ASP A 106 -10.53 -29.00 49.81
N LYS A 107 -9.98 -30.08 50.36
CA LYS A 107 -9.87 -31.36 49.64
C LYS A 107 -11.19 -32.10 49.48
N ASP A 108 -12.18 -31.73 50.28
CA ASP A 108 -13.51 -32.33 50.26
C ASP A 108 -14.53 -31.50 49.45
N GLN A 109 -14.04 -30.39 48.82
CA GLN A 109 -14.81 -29.51 47.93
C GLN A 109 -14.26 -29.60 46.50
N PRO A 110 -15.03 -29.14 45.48
CA PRO A 110 -14.53 -29.00 44.13
C PRO A 110 -13.24 -28.15 44.10
N LEU A 111 -12.38 -28.38 43.11
CA LEU A 111 -11.21 -27.54 42.88
C LEU A 111 -11.65 -26.22 42.18
N SER A 112 -11.50 -25.10 42.89
CA SER A 112 -11.78 -23.79 42.32
C SER A 112 -10.54 -23.20 41.66
N TYR A 113 -10.69 -22.70 40.47
CA TYR A 113 -9.61 -22.03 39.72
C TYR A 113 -10.14 -21.02 38.74
N ARG A 114 -9.27 -20.08 38.35
CA ARG A 114 -9.52 -19.12 37.28
C ARG A 114 -8.81 -19.56 36.02
N VAL A 115 -9.50 -19.46 34.89
CA VAL A 115 -8.95 -19.67 33.55
C VAL A 115 -8.89 -18.33 32.84
N SER A 116 -7.77 -18.06 32.20
CA SER A 116 -7.60 -16.93 31.21
C SER A 116 -7.07 -17.50 29.92
N MET A 117 -7.61 -17.07 28.81
CA MET A 117 -7.15 -17.47 27.47
C MET A 117 -7.33 -16.32 26.48
N ASN A 118 -6.39 -16.19 25.54
CA ASN A 118 -6.54 -15.30 24.39
C ASN A 118 -7.40 -15.96 23.33
N THR A 119 -8.26 -15.16 22.67
CA THR A 119 -9.13 -15.59 21.57
C THR A 119 -9.14 -14.54 20.45
N LEU A 120 -9.75 -14.88 19.32
CA LEU A 120 -9.94 -13.92 18.20
C LEU A 120 -10.79 -12.69 18.61
N ALA A 121 -11.62 -12.81 19.66
CA ALA A 121 -12.43 -11.71 20.21
C ALA A 121 -11.82 -11.03 21.44
N GLY A 122 -10.57 -11.33 21.77
CA GLY A 122 -9.87 -10.85 22.95
C GLY A 122 -9.75 -11.88 24.04
N GLU A 123 -9.37 -11.44 25.25
CA GLU A 123 -9.19 -12.32 26.41
C GLU A 123 -10.53 -12.77 26.98
N ILE A 124 -10.68 -14.08 27.22
CA ILE A 124 -11.76 -14.65 28.00
C ILE A 124 -11.19 -15.05 29.37
N THR A 125 -11.83 -14.58 30.45
CA THR A 125 -11.47 -14.94 31.82
C THR A 125 -12.72 -15.35 32.59
N TYR A 126 -12.66 -16.47 33.31
CA TYR A 126 -13.76 -16.96 34.13
C TYR A 126 -13.27 -17.74 35.32
N ASP A 127 -14.05 -17.76 36.41
CA ASP A 127 -13.88 -18.64 37.57
C ASP A 127 -14.73 -19.89 37.39
N THR A 128 -14.19 -21.04 37.74
CA THR A 128 -14.88 -22.32 37.63
C THR A 128 -14.49 -23.26 38.75
N ASP A 129 -15.39 -24.24 39.03
CA ASP A 129 -15.20 -25.30 39.99
C ASP A 129 -15.29 -26.64 39.30
N THR A 130 -14.35 -27.56 39.61
CA THR A 130 -14.31 -28.88 38.97
C THR A 130 -14.12 -29.99 39.98
N PHE A 131 -14.89 -31.09 39.86
CA PHE A 131 -14.77 -32.25 40.66
C PHE A 131 -13.72 -33.23 40.12
N PHE A 132 -13.11 -33.98 41.03
CA PHE A 132 -12.13 -35.01 40.66
C PHE A 132 -12.43 -36.30 41.45
N GLU A 133 -12.37 -37.44 40.80
CA GLU A 133 -12.39 -38.74 41.41
C GLU A 133 -11.00 -39.36 41.40
N LYS A 134 -10.72 -40.20 42.43
CA LYS A 134 -9.40 -40.83 42.53
C LYS A 134 -9.50 -42.31 42.18
N GLU A 135 -9.00 -42.67 41.02
CA GLU A 135 -8.96 -44.02 40.50
C GLU A 135 -7.51 -44.54 40.43
N GLU A 136 -7.23 -45.72 40.92
CA GLU A 136 -5.89 -46.35 40.92
C GLU A 136 -4.74 -45.46 41.42
N GLY A 137 -5.08 -44.47 42.26
CA GLY A 137 -4.09 -43.53 42.84
C GLY A 137 -3.80 -42.28 42.05
N LYS A 138 -4.44 -42.08 40.90
CA LYS A 138 -4.43 -40.84 40.10
C LYS A 138 -5.75 -40.10 40.24
N TRP A 139 -5.72 -38.81 40.00
CA TRP A 139 -6.89 -37.95 39.93
C TRP A 139 -7.43 -37.87 38.52
N HIS A 140 -8.72 -38.18 38.33
CA HIS A 140 -9.46 -38.11 37.09
C HIS A 140 -10.52 -37.03 37.19
N LEU A 141 -10.70 -36.29 36.10
CA LEU A 141 -11.61 -35.18 36.02
C LEU A 141 -13.05 -35.65 35.84
N VAL A 142 -13.96 -35.24 36.71
CA VAL A 142 -15.40 -35.40 36.50
C VAL A 142 -15.82 -34.31 35.52
N TRP A 143 -16.07 -34.73 34.27
CA TRP A 143 -16.25 -33.79 33.18
C TRP A 143 -17.73 -33.51 32.93
N GLU A 144 -18.00 -32.22 32.81
CA GLU A 144 -19.25 -31.64 32.29
C GLU A 144 -18.89 -30.49 31.31
N ASP A 145 -19.83 -30.08 30.46
CA ASP A 145 -19.61 -28.96 29.52
C ASP A 145 -19.19 -27.64 30.22
N SER A 146 -19.60 -27.50 31.49
CA SER A 146 -19.21 -26.37 32.36
C SER A 146 -17.70 -26.29 32.63
N VAL A 147 -16.93 -27.37 32.39
CA VAL A 147 -15.46 -27.34 32.42
C VAL A 147 -14.88 -26.51 31.26
N ILE A 148 -15.59 -26.44 30.12
CA ILE A 148 -15.19 -25.60 28.99
C ILE A 148 -15.52 -24.14 29.31
N PHE A 149 -16.79 -23.86 29.61
CA PHE A 149 -17.26 -22.56 30.10
C PHE A 149 -18.39 -22.78 31.14
N PRO A 150 -18.38 -22.05 32.26
CA PRO A 150 -19.31 -22.31 33.38
C PRO A 150 -20.79 -22.37 33.00
N GLU A 151 -21.22 -21.55 32.05
CA GLU A 151 -22.62 -21.44 31.63
C GLU A 151 -22.97 -22.32 30.40
N LEU A 152 -22.00 -23.12 29.92
CA LEU A 152 -22.20 -24.00 28.77
C LEU A 152 -22.92 -25.27 29.18
N GLY A 153 -24.10 -25.53 28.65
CA GLY A 153 -24.85 -26.75 28.81
C GLY A 153 -24.57 -27.76 27.68
N SER A 154 -25.00 -29.01 27.86
CA SER A 154 -24.78 -30.12 26.91
C SER A 154 -25.37 -29.86 25.53
N GLU A 155 -26.48 -29.10 25.43
CA GLU A 155 -27.18 -28.80 24.20
C GLU A 155 -26.78 -27.44 23.63
N ASP A 156 -26.02 -26.63 24.38
CA ASP A 156 -25.61 -25.32 24.00
C ASP A 156 -24.43 -25.39 23.01
N LYS A 157 -24.24 -24.31 22.28
CA LYS A 157 -23.13 -24.15 21.33
C LYS A 157 -22.36 -22.84 21.59
N VAL A 158 -21.05 -22.90 21.37
CA VAL A 158 -20.24 -21.69 21.31
C VAL A 158 -20.26 -21.19 19.86
N ARG A 159 -20.69 -19.97 19.66
CA ARG A 159 -20.77 -19.33 18.35
C ARG A 159 -19.82 -18.15 18.27
N VAL A 160 -19.11 -18.09 17.15
CA VAL A 160 -18.33 -16.94 16.74
C VAL A 160 -19.11 -16.22 15.65
N SER A 161 -19.37 -14.93 15.85
CA SER A 161 -19.91 -14.05 14.83
C SER A 161 -18.92 -12.93 14.54
N SER A 162 -18.73 -12.59 13.27
CA SER A 162 -17.95 -11.42 12.84
C SER A 162 -18.87 -10.21 12.73
N VAL A 163 -18.33 -9.05 13.08
CA VAL A 163 -18.94 -7.74 12.80
C VAL A 163 -18.11 -7.07 11.73
N GLU A 164 -18.74 -6.80 10.59
CA GLU A 164 -18.05 -6.15 9.47
C GLU A 164 -17.67 -4.71 9.83
N ALA A 165 -16.57 -4.26 9.30
CA ALA A 165 -16.09 -2.89 9.32
C ALA A 165 -15.76 -2.47 7.88
N GLU A 166 -15.69 -1.19 7.63
CA GLU A 166 -15.47 -0.64 6.29
C GLU A 166 -14.06 -0.08 6.16
N ARG A 167 -13.40 -0.40 5.04
CA ARG A 167 -12.13 0.21 4.67
C ARG A 167 -12.34 1.71 4.43
N GLY A 168 -11.48 2.56 5.00
CA GLY A 168 -11.52 4.01 4.85
C GLY A 168 -11.49 4.45 3.38
N SER A 169 -12.14 5.56 3.11
CA SER A 169 -12.23 6.17 1.78
C SER A 169 -11.11 7.18 1.55
N ILE A 170 -10.79 7.46 0.28
CA ILE A 170 -9.86 8.52 -0.13
C ILE A 170 -10.66 9.58 -0.88
N TYR A 171 -10.55 10.83 -0.45
CA TYR A 171 -11.25 11.99 -1.01
C TYR A 171 -10.26 13.00 -1.58
N ASP A 172 -10.71 13.78 -2.55
CA ASP A 172 -10.02 14.98 -2.99
C ASP A 172 -10.22 16.13 -2.00
N ARG A 173 -9.59 17.30 -2.26
CA ARG A 173 -9.71 18.50 -1.41
C ARG A 173 -11.15 19.05 -1.29
N ASN A 174 -12.03 18.72 -2.23
CA ASN A 174 -13.42 19.18 -2.34
C ASN A 174 -14.42 18.10 -1.87
N ASP A 175 -13.97 17.09 -1.10
CA ASP A 175 -14.76 15.96 -0.62
C ASP A 175 -15.35 15.08 -1.74
N VAL A 176 -14.71 15.04 -2.91
CA VAL A 176 -15.07 14.15 -3.99
C VAL A 176 -14.41 12.79 -3.77
N LEU A 177 -15.20 11.72 -3.82
CA LEU A 177 -14.70 10.36 -3.61
C LEU A 177 -13.75 9.94 -4.74
N LEU A 178 -12.51 9.60 -4.39
CA LEU A 178 -11.49 9.08 -5.32
C LEU A 178 -11.36 7.56 -5.23
N ALA A 179 -11.45 6.99 -4.02
CA ALA A 179 -11.49 5.56 -3.77
C ALA A 179 -12.33 5.29 -2.52
N GLY A 180 -13.23 4.30 -2.56
CA GLY A 180 -14.07 3.98 -1.42
C GLY A 180 -15.06 2.86 -1.70
N LYS A 181 -16.02 2.70 -0.79
CA LYS A 181 -17.10 1.73 -0.96
C LYS A 181 -18.04 2.15 -2.10
N GLY A 182 -18.36 1.20 -2.94
CA GLY A 182 -19.32 1.34 -4.03
C GLY A 182 -19.86 -0.01 -4.45
N THR A 183 -20.31 -0.11 -5.69
CA THR A 183 -20.83 -1.37 -6.23
C THR A 183 -20.25 -1.66 -7.62
N VAL A 184 -20.11 -2.94 -7.91
CA VAL A 184 -19.85 -3.49 -9.25
C VAL A 184 -21.02 -4.37 -9.68
N GLU A 185 -21.11 -4.65 -10.97
CA GLU A 185 -22.10 -5.54 -11.50
C GLU A 185 -21.60 -6.99 -11.42
N SER A 186 -22.26 -7.81 -10.61
CA SER A 186 -21.97 -9.23 -10.46
C SER A 186 -22.80 -10.03 -11.43
N VAL A 187 -22.15 -10.58 -12.45
CA VAL A 187 -22.77 -11.48 -13.42
C VAL A 187 -22.78 -12.88 -12.84
N GLY A 188 -23.94 -13.52 -12.77
CA GLY A 188 -24.07 -14.86 -12.22
C GLY A 188 -25.18 -15.67 -12.88
N LEU A 189 -25.33 -16.90 -12.41
CA LEU A 189 -26.35 -17.87 -12.87
C LEU A 189 -27.30 -18.23 -11.72
N VAL A 190 -28.55 -18.48 -12.08
CA VAL A 190 -29.56 -19.10 -11.21
C VAL A 190 -29.87 -20.49 -11.78
N PRO A 191 -29.41 -21.61 -11.17
CA PRO A 191 -29.48 -22.95 -11.75
C PRO A 191 -30.86 -23.36 -12.16
N GLY A 192 -31.89 -23.13 -11.36
CA GLY A 192 -33.27 -23.49 -11.67
C GLY A 192 -33.92 -22.71 -12.84
N LYS A 193 -33.23 -21.67 -13.36
CA LYS A 193 -33.67 -20.89 -14.52
C LYS A 193 -32.90 -21.20 -15.80
N MET A 194 -31.90 -22.09 -15.73
CA MET A 194 -31.11 -22.49 -16.89
C MET A 194 -31.91 -23.39 -17.85
N ASN A 195 -31.51 -23.40 -19.11
CA ASN A 195 -32.14 -24.22 -20.17
C ASN A 195 -31.65 -25.68 -20.16
N ILE A 196 -32.33 -26.53 -20.93
CA ILE A 196 -31.91 -27.92 -21.24
C ILE A 196 -30.58 -27.93 -22.04
N GLN A 197 -30.19 -26.81 -22.69
CA GLN A 197 -28.94 -26.63 -23.45
C GLN A 197 -27.81 -26.00 -22.56
N ALA A 198 -27.83 -26.31 -21.30
CA ALA A 198 -26.89 -25.68 -20.30
C ALA A 198 -25.40 -25.80 -20.68
N GLU A 199 -24.97 -26.87 -21.34
CA GLU A 199 -23.56 -27.00 -21.77
C GLU A 199 -23.16 -25.98 -22.86
N GLU A 200 -24.03 -25.71 -23.83
CA GLU A 200 -23.79 -24.72 -24.89
C GLU A 200 -23.80 -23.30 -24.29
N ASP A 201 -24.74 -23.03 -23.35
CA ASP A 201 -24.82 -21.76 -22.64
C ASP A 201 -23.58 -21.53 -21.76
N ILE A 202 -23.10 -22.53 -21.00
CA ILE A 202 -21.88 -22.44 -20.17
C ILE A 202 -20.68 -22.13 -21.05
N LYS A 203 -20.54 -22.77 -22.20
CA LYS A 203 -19.43 -22.49 -23.12
C LYS A 203 -19.47 -21.06 -23.66
N ALA A 204 -20.64 -20.58 -24.08
CA ALA A 204 -20.80 -19.21 -24.57
C ALA A 204 -20.53 -18.20 -23.47
N LEU A 205 -21.02 -18.43 -22.24
CA LEU A 205 -20.76 -17.58 -21.09
C LEU A 205 -19.28 -17.57 -20.71
N ALA A 206 -18.58 -18.72 -20.77
CA ALA A 206 -17.15 -18.79 -20.53
C ALA A 206 -16.37 -17.91 -21.53
N GLU A 207 -16.77 -17.93 -22.80
CA GLU A 207 -16.16 -17.06 -23.83
C GLU A 207 -16.46 -15.58 -23.60
N ILE A 208 -17.73 -15.19 -23.33
CA ILE A 208 -18.10 -13.79 -23.08
C ILE A 208 -17.40 -13.23 -21.82
N LEU A 209 -17.34 -14.03 -20.76
CA LEU A 209 -16.75 -13.61 -19.47
C LEU A 209 -15.23 -13.73 -19.43
N GLY A 210 -14.59 -14.35 -20.45
CA GLY A 210 -13.13 -14.58 -20.46
C GLY A 210 -12.69 -15.53 -19.34
N THR A 211 -13.48 -16.59 -19.07
CA THR A 211 -13.20 -17.63 -18.07
C THR A 211 -13.22 -19.01 -18.72
N THR A 212 -13.17 -20.09 -17.94
CA THR A 212 -13.25 -21.47 -18.43
C THR A 212 -14.59 -22.13 -18.05
N GLU A 213 -15.03 -23.06 -18.87
CA GLU A 213 -16.23 -23.90 -18.61
C GLU A 213 -16.09 -24.62 -17.27
N ASP A 214 -14.90 -25.21 -16.99
CA ASP A 214 -14.60 -25.89 -15.72
C ASP A 214 -14.76 -24.97 -14.51
N SER A 215 -14.35 -23.70 -14.64
CA SER A 215 -14.49 -22.71 -13.56
C SER A 215 -15.95 -22.39 -13.27
N ILE A 216 -16.77 -22.27 -14.30
CA ILE A 216 -18.23 -22.05 -14.15
C ILE A 216 -18.84 -23.29 -13.50
N GLN A 217 -18.54 -24.50 -14.01
CA GLN A 217 -19.07 -25.73 -13.49
C GLN A 217 -18.71 -25.97 -12.02
N ALA A 218 -17.45 -25.73 -11.65
CA ALA A 218 -17.00 -25.86 -10.25
C ALA A 218 -17.78 -24.95 -9.28
N LYS A 219 -18.18 -23.74 -9.74
CA LYS A 219 -19.02 -22.85 -8.94
C LYS A 219 -20.46 -23.35 -8.82
N LEU A 220 -21.01 -23.91 -9.88
CA LEU A 220 -22.35 -24.50 -9.87
C LEU A 220 -22.44 -25.77 -9.03
N ASP A 221 -21.36 -26.56 -8.96
CA ASP A 221 -21.28 -27.82 -8.17
C ASP A 221 -20.99 -27.60 -6.69
N ALA A 222 -20.82 -26.34 -6.24
CA ALA A 222 -20.54 -26.04 -4.84
C ALA A 222 -21.70 -26.50 -3.93
N SER A 223 -21.37 -27.06 -2.76
CA SER A 223 -22.33 -27.72 -1.85
C SER A 223 -23.46 -26.82 -1.32
N TRP A 224 -23.30 -25.50 -1.39
CA TRP A 224 -24.30 -24.51 -0.94
C TRP A 224 -25.30 -24.14 -2.05
N VAL A 225 -25.03 -24.50 -3.32
CA VAL A 225 -25.85 -24.12 -4.47
C VAL A 225 -27.15 -24.90 -4.50
N GLN A 226 -28.26 -24.18 -4.67
CA GLN A 226 -29.62 -24.70 -4.82
C GLN A 226 -30.22 -24.09 -6.10
N ASP A 227 -31.38 -24.57 -6.52
CA ASP A 227 -32.04 -24.15 -7.75
C ASP A 227 -32.31 -22.64 -7.83
N ASP A 228 -32.59 -22.02 -6.71
CA ASP A 228 -32.84 -20.56 -6.57
C ASP A 228 -31.64 -19.72 -6.17
N SER A 229 -30.49 -20.36 -5.94
CA SER A 229 -29.26 -19.65 -5.56
C SER A 229 -28.74 -18.77 -6.69
N PHE A 230 -28.33 -17.55 -6.38
CA PHE A 230 -27.50 -16.75 -7.27
C PHE A 230 -26.05 -17.20 -7.16
N VAL A 231 -25.49 -17.74 -8.22
CA VAL A 231 -24.10 -18.21 -8.29
C VAL A 231 -23.26 -17.17 -9.03
N PRO A 232 -22.45 -16.36 -8.34
CA PRO A 232 -21.65 -15.30 -8.98
C PRO A 232 -20.52 -15.90 -9.81
N LEU A 233 -20.44 -15.52 -11.08
CA LEU A 233 -19.41 -15.98 -12.01
C LEU A 233 -18.26 -14.99 -12.11
N LYS A 234 -18.58 -13.70 -12.40
CA LYS A 234 -17.60 -12.65 -12.57
C LYS A 234 -18.19 -11.28 -12.21
N ASN A 235 -17.39 -10.46 -11.55
CA ASN A 235 -17.70 -9.05 -11.40
C ASN A 235 -17.24 -8.26 -12.62
N MET A 236 -17.99 -7.24 -13.00
CA MET A 236 -17.69 -6.35 -14.12
C MET A 236 -18.09 -4.92 -13.76
N THR A 237 -17.46 -3.94 -14.41
CA THR A 237 -17.95 -2.56 -14.33
C THR A 237 -19.11 -2.36 -15.29
N GLN A 238 -19.98 -1.37 -15.05
CA GLN A 238 -21.05 -1.03 -16.01
C GLN A 238 -20.46 -0.63 -17.38
N GLU A 239 -19.33 0.07 -17.38
CA GLU A 239 -18.62 0.44 -18.60
C GLU A 239 -18.20 -0.79 -19.42
N GLN A 240 -17.66 -1.83 -18.77
CA GLN A 240 -17.32 -3.09 -19.44
C GLN A 240 -18.55 -3.79 -20.00
N LEU A 241 -19.68 -3.79 -19.28
CA LEU A 241 -20.95 -4.38 -19.75
C LEU A 241 -21.52 -3.63 -20.96
N ASP A 242 -21.36 -2.33 -21.02
CA ASP A 242 -21.86 -1.46 -22.10
C ASP A 242 -20.99 -1.55 -23.38
N GLN A 243 -19.78 -2.11 -23.29
CA GLN A 243 -18.91 -2.26 -24.46
C GLN A 243 -19.55 -3.14 -25.54
N PRO A 244 -19.35 -2.81 -26.83
CA PRO A 244 -19.77 -3.66 -27.94
C PRO A 244 -19.13 -5.06 -27.83
N TYR A 245 -19.96 -6.10 -27.90
CA TYR A 245 -19.46 -7.48 -27.86
C TYR A 245 -18.62 -7.80 -29.09
N LYS A 246 -17.42 -8.32 -28.88
CA LYS A 246 -16.51 -8.82 -29.90
C LYS A 246 -16.27 -10.31 -29.65
N ALA A 247 -16.68 -11.14 -30.62
CA ALA A 247 -16.47 -12.58 -30.55
C ALA A 247 -14.98 -12.94 -30.72
N LYS A 248 -14.62 -14.13 -30.27
CA LYS A 248 -13.21 -14.62 -30.29
C LYS A 248 -12.62 -14.71 -31.71
N ASP A 249 -13.45 -14.90 -32.73
CA ASP A 249 -13.05 -14.86 -34.15
C ASP A 249 -12.85 -13.43 -34.69
N GLY A 250 -13.04 -12.41 -33.86
CA GLY A 250 -12.97 -11.01 -34.22
C GLY A 250 -14.24 -10.42 -34.85
N SER A 251 -15.29 -11.20 -35.02
CA SER A 251 -16.56 -10.70 -35.51
C SER A 251 -17.28 -9.83 -34.48
N MET A 252 -18.07 -8.87 -34.93
CA MET A 252 -18.90 -8.00 -34.09
C MET A 252 -20.38 -8.25 -34.41
N PRO A 253 -21.02 -9.23 -33.75
CA PRO A 253 -22.39 -9.63 -34.05
C PRO A 253 -23.47 -8.59 -33.67
N GLY A 254 -23.05 -7.46 -33.04
CA GLY A 254 -23.93 -6.42 -32.55
C GLY A 254 -24.36 -6.65 -31.08
N GLY A 255 -24.83 -5.58 -30.43
CA GLY A 255 -25.18 -5.57 -29.02
C GLY A 255 -23.99 -5.34 -28.10
N SER A 256 -24.27 -5.00 -26.85
CA SER A 256 -23.28 -4.88 -25.79
C SER A 256 -22.94 -6.26 -25.19
N ILE A 257 -21.90 -6.32 -24.37
CA ILE A 257 -21.58 -7.51 -23.57
C ILE A 257 -22.79 -7.88 -22.70
N GLN A 258 -23.44 -6.88 -22.06
CA GLN A 258 -24.65 -7.09 -21.28
C GLN A 258 -25.78 -7.74 -22.11
N ASP A 259 -26.05 -7.23 -23.31
CA ASP A 259 -27.08 -7.82 -24.18
C ASP A 259 -26.80 -9.28 -24.45
N LYS A 260 -25.54 -9.62 -24.75
CA LYS A 260 -25.14 -11.00 -25.04
C LYS A 260 -25.24 -11.91 -23.83
N LEU A 261 -24.87 -11.46 -22.65
CA LEU A 261 -25.03 -12.23 -21.42
C LEU A 261 -26.51 -12.54 -21.14
N LEU A 262 -27.38 -11.57 -21.32
CA LEU A 262 -28.83 -11.72 -21.06
C LEU A 262 -29.57 -12.55 -22.12
N GLU A 263 -28.96 -12.90 -23.26
CA GLU A 263 -29.50 -13.88 -24.22
C GLU A 263 -29.54 -15.31 -23.64
N HIS A 264 -28.69 -15.59 -22.57
CA HIS A 264 -28.61 -16.92 -21.98
C HIS A 264 -29.54 -17.06 -20.76
N ALA A 265 -30.35 -18.13 -20.77
CA ALA A 265 -31.30 -18.38 -19.70
C ALA A 265 -30.61 -18.67 -18.37
N GLY A 266 -31.14 -18.09 -17.32
CA GLY A 266 -30.57 -18.21 -15.97
C GLY A 266 -29.52 -17.15 -15.61
N VAL A 267 -29.04 -16.38 -16.58
CA VAL A 267 -28.14 -15.25 -16.29
C VAL A 267 -28.88 -14.17 -15.52
N LEU A 268 -28.29 -13.69 -14.47
CA LEU A 268 -28.71 -12.56 -13.66
C LEU A 268 -27.53 -11.63 -13.43
N ILE A 269 -27.74 -10.34 -13.57
CA ILE A 269 -26.77 -9.30 -13.22
C ILE A 269 -27.32 -8.56 -12.00
N SER A 270 -26.54 -8.52 -10.92
CA SER A 270 -26.91 -7.88 -9.66
C SER A 270 -25.74 -7.05 -9.14
N LYS A 271 -26.05 -6.05 -8.31
CA LYS A 271 -25.01 -5.25 -7.66
C LYS A 271 -24.35 -6.02 -6.53
N ALA A 272 -23.03 -5.93 -6.45
CA ALA A 272 -22.23 -6.44 -5.35
C ALA A 272 -21.37 -5.29 -4.77
N ASP A 273 -21.27 -5.23 -3.45
CA ASP A 273 -20.41 -4.28 -2.78
C ASP A 273 -18.95 -4.50 -3.16
N SER A 274 -18.24 -3.42 -3.41
CA SER A 274 -16.83 -3.45 -3.82
C SER A 274 -16.14 -2.14 -3.50
N ARG A 275 -14.81 -2.17 -3.43
CA ARG A 275 -14.01 -0.95 -3.54
C ARG A 275 -14.09 -0.44 -4.97
N VAL A 276 -14.30 0.86 -5.13
CA VAL A 276 -14.40 1.49 -6.46
C VAL A 276 -13.45 2.67 -6.59
N TYR A 277 -13.02 2.91 -7.82
CA TYR A 277 -12.18 4.03 -8.25
C TYR A 277 -12.91 4.78 -9.35
N PRO A 278 -13.78 5.77 -9.02
CA PRO A 278 -14.71 6.39 -9.97
C PRO A 278 -14.06 7.07 -11.16
N TYR A 279 -12.77 7.42 -11.05
CA TYR A 279 -12.02 8.14 -12.08
C TYR A 279 -11.06 7.25 -12.87
N GLY A 280 -11.10 5.93 -12.66
CA GLY A 280 -10.38 4.93 -13.47
C GLY A 280 -8.91 5.28 -13.69
N GLU A 281 -8.49 5.25 -14.96
CA GLU A 281 -7.10 5.48 -15.40
C GLU A 281 -6.52 6.83 -14.94
N CYS A 282 -7.37 7.84 -14.82
CA CYS A 282 -6.97 9.20 -14.41
C CYS A 282 -6.28 9.23 -13.04
N THR A 283 -6.66 8.35 -12.12
CA THR A 283 -6.17 8.33 -10.74
C THR A 283 -5.34 7.10 -10.38
N SER A 284 -5.25 6.11 -11.26
CA SER A 284 -4.68 4.79 -10.93
C SER A 284 -3.22 4.83 -10.50
N HIS A 285 -2.38 5.65 -11.13
CA HIS A 285 -0.98 5.81 -10.71
C HIS A 285 -0.82 6.48 -9.34
N LEU A 286 -1.78 7.31 -8.94
CA LEU A 286 -1.79 7.98 -7.64
C LEU A 286 -2.37 7.04 -6.57
N LEU A 287 -3.58 6.55 -6.78
CA LEU A 287 -4.31 5.77 -5.79
C LEU A 287 -3.79 4.33 -5.67
N GLY A 288 -3.40 3.72 -6.79
CA GLY A 288 -3.15 2.29 -6.85
C GLY A 288 -4.46 1.49 -6.82
N TYR A 289 -4.40 0.30 -6.26
CA TYR A 289 -5.54 -0.62 -6.15
C TYR A 289 -5.37 -1.57 -4.97
N VAL A 290 -6.47 -2.20 -4.57
CA VAL A 290 -6.50 -3.26 -3.57
C VAL A 290 -6.72 -4.62 -4.22
N GLN A 291 -6.24 -5.68 -3.57
CA GLN A 291 -6.55 -7.07 -3.93
C GLN A 291 -6.51 -7.95 -2.68
N GLN A 292 -7.03 -9.15 -2.81
CA GLN A 292 -6.92 -10.17 -1.77
C GLN A 292 -5.45 -10.44 -1.44
N ILE A 293 -5.15 -10.58 -0.16
CA ILE A 293 -3.82 -10.90 0.35
C ILE A 293 -3.35 -12.26 -0.19
N GLN A 294 -2.08 -12.35 -0.56
CA GLN A 294 -1.45 -13.61 -0.99
C GLN A 294 -0.82 -14.33 0.19
N ALA A 295 -0.54 -15.62 0.04
CA ALA A 295 -0.03 -16.45 1.14
C ALA A 295 1.30 -15.93 1.71
N GLU A 296 2.20 -15.44 0.85
CA GLU A 296 3.49 -14.88 1.26
C GLU A 296 3.29 -13.58 2.07
N GLU A 297 2.39 -12.70 1.61
CA GLU A 297 2.07 -11.44 2.29
C GLU A 297 1.37 -11.70 3.64
N LEU A 298 0.54 -12.74 3.71
CA LEU A 298 -0.13 -13.14 4.95
C LEU A 298 0.87 -13.65 6.00
N GLU A 299 1.87 -14.44 5.59
CA GLU A 299 2.91 -14.91 6.51
C GLU A 299 3.79 -13.75 7.01
N GLU A 300 4.14 -12.78 6.14
CA GLU A 300 4.88 -11.57 6.53
C GLU A 300 4.11 -10.71 7.54
N ARG A 301 2.76 -10.75 7.50
CA ARG A 301 1.85 -9.95 8.34
C ARG A 301 1.22 -10.76 9.48
N LYS A 302 1.79 -11.92 9.80
CA LYS A 302 1.31 -12.81 10.86
C LYS A 302 1.19 -12.09 12.20
N GLY A 303 0.06 -12.26 12.86
CA GLY A 303 -0.25 -11.60 14.13
C GLY A 303 -0.71 -10.14 14.02
N GLN A 304 -0.81 -9.59 12.80
CA GLN A 304 -1.31 -8.24 12.56
C GLN A 304 -2.82 -8.19 12.29
N GLY A 305 -3.54 -9.33 12.41
CA GLY A 305 -5.00 -9.40 12.25
C GLY A 305 -5.47 -9.55 10.80
N TYR A 306 -4.59 -9.94 9.87
CA TYR A 306 -4.97 -10.35 8.52
C TYR A 306 -5.32 -11.83 8.47
N ASN A 307 -6.19 -12.19 7.55
CA ASN A 307 -6.55 -13.56 7.19
C ASN A 307 -6.60 -13.74 5.68
N GLU A 308 -6.81 -14.95 5.20
CA GLU A 308 -6.84 -15.29 3.77
C GLU A 308 -7.88 -14.51 2.94
N GLN A 309 -8.89 -13.93 3.57
CA GLN A 309 -9.94 -13.14 2.91
C GLN A 309 -9.68 -11.64 2.97
N SER A 310 -8.62 -11.21 3.66
CA SER A 310 -8.29 -9.79 3.80
C SER A 310 -7.96 -9.16 2.45
N ILE A 311 -8.44 -7.93 2.25
CA ILE A 311 -8.13 -7.10 1.09
C ILE A 311 -7.08 -6.09 1.52
N ILE A 312 -5.98 -5.98 0.75
CA ILE A 312 -4.86 -5.10 1.06
C ILE A 312 -4.51 -4.19 -0.11
N GLY A 313 -3.94 -3.03 0.17
CA GLY A 313 -3.37 -2.13 -0.84
C GLY A 313 -2.12 -2.72 -1.50
N LYS A 314 -2.12 -2.82 -2.84
CA LYS A 314 -1.01 -3.38 -3.63
C LYS A 314 -0.06 -2.33 -4.16
N SER A 315 -0.54 -1.14 -4.45
CA SER A 315 0.24 -0.03 -5.01
C SER A 315 -0.33 1.33 -4.60
N GLY A 316 0.36 2.42 -4.96
CA GLY A 316 -0.11 3.78 -4.75
C GLY A 316 -0.43 4.11 -3.30
N LEU A 317 -1.39 5.02 -3.11
CA LEU A 317 -1.85 5.45 -1.79
C LEU A 317 -2.58 4.36 -1.01
N GLU A 318 -3.25 3.43 -1.70
CA GLU A 318 -3.86 2.25 -1.07
C GLU A 318 -2.83 1.42 -0.28
N LYS A 319 -1.62 1.26 -0.84
CA LYS A 319 -0.52 0.58 -0.17
C LYS A 319 0.17 1.47 0.87
N LEU A 320 0.37 2.75 0.55
CA LEU A 320 1.06 3.69 1.42
C LEU A 320 0.33 3.88 2.74
N TYR A 321 -1.00 4.04 2.66
CA TYR A 321 -1.86 4.28 3.82
C TYR A 321 -2.58 3.02 4.30
N GLU A 322 -2.13 1.81 3.94
CA GLU A 322 -2.77 0.54 4.30
C GLU A 322 -3.15 0.45 5.78
N GLU A 323 -2.23 0.79 6.70
CA GLU A 323 -2.46 0.68 8.14
C GLU A 323 -3.56 1.64 8.67
N ARG A 324 -3.80 2.75 7.96
CA ARG A 324 -4.83 3.74 8.30
C ARG A 324 -6.15 3.42 7.61
N LEU A 325 -6.10 3.04 6.34
CA LEU A 325 -7.27 2.72 5.52
C LEU A 325 -7.92 1.39 5.91
N ARG A 326 -7.14 0.46 6.47
CA ARG A 326 -7.60 -0.89 6.77
C ARG A 326 -8.67 -0.90 7.85
N GLU A 327 -9.76 -1.61 7.55
CA GLU A 327 -10.76 -1.99 8.54
C GLU A 327 -10.24 -3.08 9.48
N LYS A 328 -10.72 -3.11 10.72
CA LYS A 328 -10.49 -4.18 11.66
C LYS A 328 -11.82 -4.81 12.04
N ARG A 329 -12.04 -6.03 11.58
CA ARG A 329 -13.24 -6.79 11.89
C ARG A 329 -13.42 -6.95 13.38
N GLY A 330 -14.64 -6.77 13.84
CA GLY A 330 -15.05 -7.14 15.17
C GLY A 330 -15.41 -8.61 15.25
N TYR A 331 -15.35 -9.15 16.46
CA TYR A 331 -15.74 -10.53 16.75
C TYR A 331 -16.55 -10.58 18.03
N ARG A 332 -17.53 -11.47 18.05
CA ARG A 332 -18.31 -11.79 19.23
C ARG A 332 -18.32 -13.30 19.43
N ILE A 333 -17.88 -13.75 20.60
CA ILE A 333 -17.96 -15.14 21.03
C ILE A 333 -19.07 -15.22 22.06
N ALA A 334 -20.03 -16.09 21.84
CA ALA A 334 -21.18 -16.24 22.75
C ALA A 334 -21.60 -17.72 22.87
N ILE A 335 -22.15 -18.06 24.04
CA ILE A 335 -22.92 -19.28 24.25
C ILE A 335 -24.31 -19.03 23.73
N VAL A 336 -24.81 -19.93 22.87
CA VAL A 336 -26.18 -19.90 22.34
C VAL A 336 -26.90 -21.22 22.68
N ASP A 337 -28.21 -21.13 22.87
CA ASP A 337 -29.04 -22.31 23.11
C ASP A 337 -29.37 -23.10 21.81
N GLN A 338 -30.21 -24.17 21.93
CA GLN A 338 -30.65 -24.95 20.78
C GLN A 338 -31.42 -24.13 19.72
N GLN A 339 -32.07 -23.07 20.12
CA GLN A 339 -32.83 -22.16 19.24
C GLN A 339 -31.93 -21.12 18.55
N GLY A 340 -30.67 -21.02 18.99
CA GLY A 340 -29.70 -20.05 18.52
C GLY A 340 -29.77 -18.70 19.24
N GLU A 341 -30.57 -18.62 20.33
CA GLU A 341 -30.66 -17.43 21.16
C GLU A 341 -29.44 -17.33 22.08
N GLU A 342 -28.90 -16.12 22.23
CA GLU A 342 -27.73 -15.86 23.05
C GLU A 342 -28.06 -15.98 24.53
N LYS A 343 -27.33 -16.86 25.24
CA LYS A 343 -27.36 -17.00 26.69
C LYS A 343 -26.36 -16.07 27.36
N GLN A 344 -25.13 -16.04 26.83
CA GLN A 344 -24.03 -15.26 27.41
C GLN A 344 -23.00 -14.89 26.35
N ALA A 345 -22.57 -13.63 26.35
CA ALA A 345 -21.38 -13.20 25.64
C ALA A 345 -20.13 -13.55 26.44
N LEU A 346 -19.19 -14.27 25.85
CA LEU A 346 -17.91 -14.62 26.46
C LEU A 346 -16.84 -13.56 26.20
N ALA A 347 -16.75 -13.08 24.96
CA ALA A 347 -15.87 -11.99 24.59
C ALA A 347 -16.45 -11.18 23.42
N VAL A 348 -16.12 -9.88 23.38
CA VAL A 348 -16.53 -8.97 22.30
C VAL A 348 -15.37 -8.06 21.96
N LYS A 349 -14.91 -8.14 20.71
CA LYS A 349 -13.99 -7.19 20.09
C LYS A 349 -14.80 -6.32 19.14
N PRO A 350 -14.91 -5.01 19.37
CA PRO A 350 -15.64 -4.13 18.45
C PRO A 350 -14.99 -4.10 17.07
N ALA A 351 -15.80 -3.87 16.04
CA ALA A 351 -15.32 -3.52 14.72
C ALA A 351 -14.78 -2.08 14.71
N GLU A 352 -13.72 -1.84 13.97
CA GLU A 352 -13.15 -0.51 13.77
C GLU A 352 -13.07 -0.24 12.26
N ASP A 353 -13.77 0.80 11.80
CA ASP A 353 -13.66 1.26 10.43
C ASP A 353 -12.26 1.85 10.19
N GLY A 354 -11.80 1.76 8.95
CA GLY A 354 -10.59 2.42 8.50
C GLY A 354 -10.76 3.95 8.50
N GLU A 355 -9.65 4.66 8.60
CA GLU A 355 -9.62 6.12 8.59
C GLU A 355 -9.81 6.65 7.17
N ASP A 356 -10.70 7.62 6.99
CA ASP A 356 -10.84 8.35 5.73
C ASP A 356 -9.67 9.31 5.54
N ILE A 357 -9.13 9.38 4.31
CA ILE A 357 -7.99 10.24 3.97
C ILE A 357 -8.44 11.29 2.97
N LYS A 358 -8.21 12.55 3.32
CA LYS A 358 -8.45 13.68 2.42
C LYS A 358 -7.13 14.17 1.84
N LEU A 359 -7.09 14.32 0.51
CA LEU A 359 -5.90 14.75 -0.22
C LEU A 359 -5.98 16.23 -0.61
N THR A 360 -4.83 16.83 -0.89
CA THR A 360 -4.74 18.16 -1.51
C THR A 360 -5.10 18.14 -3.00
N ILE A 361 -5.21 16.97 -3.60
CA ILE A 361 -5.59 16.76 -5.00
C ILE A 361 -6.92 17.44 -5.32
N ASP A 362 -6.98 18.11 -6.44
CA ASP A 362 -8.21 18.59 -7.07
C ASP A 362 -8.47 17.75 -8.31
N ILE A 363 -9.52 16.94 -8.26
CA ILE A 363 -9.83 15.99 -9.33
C ILE A 363 -10.08 16.67 -10.67
N ARG A 364 -10.45 17.95 -10.70
CA ARG A 364 -10.68 18.70 -11.94
C ARG A 364 -9.36 18.88 -12.70
N TRP A 365 -8.25 19.26 -12.01
CA TRP A 365 -6.92 19.33 -12.62
C TRP A 365 -6.45 17.95 -13.07
N GLN A 366 -6.63 16.94 -12.21
CA GLN A 366 -6.23 15.55 -12.50
C GLN A 366 -6.88 15.04 -13.80
N GLN A 367 -8.22 15.22 -13.93
CA GLN A 367 -8.96 14.80 -15.13
C GLN A 367 -8.54 15.57 -16.38
N LYS A 368 -8.42 16.92 -16.31
CA LYS A 368 -8.07 17.71 -17.48
C LYS A 368 -6.69 17.39 -18.01
N LEU A 369 -5.73 17.15 -17.13
CA LEU A 369 -4.39 16.72 -17.52
C LEU A 369 -4.42 15.33 -18.15
N TYR A 370 -5.14 14.38 -17.54
CA TYR A 370 -5.29 13.05 -18.11
C TYR A 370 -5.94 13.09 -19.49
N GLU A 371 -7.09 13.76 -19.64
CA GLU A 371 -7.79 13.92 -20.93
C GLU A 371 -6.89 14.52 -22.02
N ALA A 372 -6.07 15.52 -21.67
CA ALA A 372 -5.17 16.15 -22.61
C ALA A 372 -4.01 15.26 -23.05
N TYR A 373 -3.46 14.45 -22.15
CA TYR A 373 -2.22 13.72 -22.36
C TYR A 373 -2.36 12.20 -22.45
N GLN A 374 -3.56 11.61 -22.38
CA GLN A 374 -3.78 10.17 -22.34
C GLN A 374 -3.12 9.38 -23.49
N GLU A 375 -2.99 10.00 -24.67
CA GLU A 375 -2.36 9.41 -25.85
C GLU A 375 -0.82 9.60 -25.88
N ASP A 376 -0.28 10.34 -24.90
CA ASP A 376 1.14 10.65 -24.82
C ASP A 376 1.82 9.84 -23.70
N LYS A 377 3.11 9.62 -23.86
CA LYS A 377 3.98 9.23 -22.75
C LYS A 377 4.36 10.49 -22.01
N SER A 378 3.68 10.79 -20.89
CA SER A 378 3.86 12.07 -20.19
C SER A 378 3.78 11.98 -18.69
N CYS A 379 4.20 13.03 -18.02
CA CYS A 379 3.92 13.26 -16.61
C CYS A 379 3.58 14.73 -16.36
N SER A 380 2.65 14.94 -15.42
CA SER A 380 2.16 16.26 -15.02
C SER A 380 2.18 16.41 -13.51
N VAL A 381 2.62 17.58 -13.06
CA VAL A 381 2.56 18.02 -11.66
C VAL A 381 1.86 19.36 -11.61
N VAL A 382 0.83 19.49 -10.78
CA VAL A 382 0.22 20.78 -10.45
C VAL A 382 0.31 20.99 -8.96
N MET A 383 0.78 22.15 -8.54
CA MET A 383 0.87 22.51 -7.13
C MET A 383 0.59 23.99 -6.89
N ASN A 384 0.19 24.31 -5.68
CA ASN A 384 0.27 25.68 -5.21
C ASN A 384 1.70 25.96 -4.73
N PRO A 385 2.45 26.86 -5.38
CA PRO A 385 3.87 27.08 -5.08
C PRO A 385 4.10 27.84 -3.76
N THR A 386 3.06 28.42 -3.14
CA THR A 386 3.16 29.19 -1.89
C THR A 386 2.74 28.38 -0.67
N SER A 387 1.78 27.46 -0.80
CA SER A 387 1.35 26.58 0.30
C SER A 387 2.10 25.22 0.31
N GLY A 388 2.50 24.71 -0.85
CA GLY A 388 3.08 23.37 -1.04
C GLY A 388 2.05 22.28 -1.33
N GLU A 389 0.76 22.61 -1.41
CA GLU A 389 -0.29 21.66 -1.77
C GLU A 389 -0.07 21.11 -3.19
N VAL A 390 -0.02 19.79 -3.31
CA VAL A 390 0.03 19.12 -4.61
C VAL A 390 -1.40 18.88 -5.10
N LEU A 391 -1.79 19.57 -6.17
CA LEU A 391 -3.16 19.57 -6.69
C LEU A 391 -3.42 18.49 -7.74
N ALA A 392 -2.38 18.05 -8.45
CA ALA A 392 -2.48 16.93 -9.39
C ALA A 392 -1.12 16.25 -9.61
N LEU A 393 -1.16 14.92 -9.81
CA LEU A 393 -0.05 14.06 -10.20
C LEU A 393 -0.55 13.07 -11.24
N VAL A 394 -0.21 13.27 -12.51
CA VAL A 394 -0.69 12.44 -13.62
C VAL A 394 0.47 11.82 -14.35
N SER A 395 0.37 10.52 -14.63
CA SER A 395 1.28 9.78 -15.50
C SER A 395 0.48 9.11 -16.62
N THR A 396 0.91 9.27 -17.87
CA THR A 396 0.25 8.67 -19.02
C THR A 396 1.25 7.94 -19.94
N PRO A 397 0.79 6.92 -20.69
CA PRO A 397 -0.51 6.30 -20.55
C PRO A 397 -0.66 5.66 -19.18
N SER A 398 -1.90 5.28 -18.81
CA SER A 398 -2.22 4.70 -17.51
C SER A 398 -2.98 3.37 -17.68
N TYR A 399 -3.34 2.77 -16.57
CA TYR A 399 -4.13 1.54 -16.48
C TYR A 399 -5.39 1.81 -15.65
N ASN A 400 -6.42 0.97 -15.81
CA ASN A 400 -7.62 1.12 -15.00
C ASN A 400 -7.53 0.25 -13.73
N ALA A 401 -7.52 0.90 -12.56
CA ALA A 401 -7.48 0.21 -11.26
C ALA A 401 -8.69 -0.73 -11.06
N MET A 402 -9.84 -0.42 -11.68
CA MET A 402 -11.04 -1.27 -11.60
C MET A 402 -10.83 -2.64 -12.24
N ASP A 403 -9.95 -2.79 -13.24
CA ASP A 403 -9.66 -4.08 -13.85
C ASP A 403 -9.05 -5.07 -12.84
N PHE A 404 -8.28 -4.58 -11.89
CA PHE A 404 -7.72 -5.40 -10.80
C PHE A 404 -8.78 -5.79 -9.77
N ILE A 405 -9.81 -4.97 -9.59
CA ILE A 405 -10.93 -5.23 -8.66
C ILE A 405 -11.88 -6.28 -9.21
N VAL A 406 -12.28 -6.15 -10.47
CA VAL A 406 -13.26 -7.07 -11.10
C VAL A 406 -12.62 -8.36 -11.62
N GLY A 407 -11.29 -8.41 -11.60
CA GLY A 407 -10.50 -9.55 -12.10
C GLY A 407 -10.17 -9.42 -13.59
N MET A 408 -8.89 -9.30 -13.87
CA MET A 408 -8.31 -9.18 -15.21
C MET A 408 -8.08 -10.57 -15.81
N SER A 409 -8.38 -10.74 -17.12
CA SER A 409 -7.98 -11.96 -17.82
C SER A 409 -6.47 -11.98 -18.07
N GLN A 410 -5.89 -13.19 -18.26
CA GLN A 410 -4.48 -13.32 -18.62
C GLN A 410 -4.15 -12.57 -19.93
N GLU A 411 -5.05 -12.61 -20.92
CA GLU A 411 -4.89 -11.89 -22.18
C GLU A 411 -4.81 -10.36 -21.95
N THR A 412 -5.72 -9.81 -21.15
CA THR A 412 -5.71 -8.37 -20.80
C THR A 412 -4.44 -7.99 -20.04
N TRP A 413 -4.00 -8.84 -19.10
CA TRP A 413 -2.75 -8.64 -18.38
C TRP A 413 -1.55 -8.65 -19.32
N ASP A 414 -1.50 -9.60 -20.27
CA ASP A 414 -0.40 -9.72 -21.22
C ASP A 414 -0.33 -8.50 -22.15
N VAL A 415 -1.47 -7.97 -22.59
CA VAL A 415 -1.55 -6.73 -23.38
C VAL A 415 -1.00 -5.56 -22.56
N LEU A 416 -1.48 -5.38 -21.33
CA LEU A 416 -1.07 -4.28 -20.45
C LEU A 416 0.44 -4.35 -20.10
N ASN A 417 0.94 -5.56 -19.81
CA ASN A 417 2.32 -5.75 -19.37
C ASN A 417 3.34 -5.67 -20.52
N ASN A 418 2.93 -5.99 -21.75
CA ASN A 418 3.80 -5.97 -22.92
C ASN A 418 3.63 -4.70 -23.79
N ASP A 419 2.81 -3.76 -23.39
CA ASP A 419 2.64 -2.49 -24.11
C ASP A 419 3.95 -1.68 -24.09
N GLU A 420 4.45 -1.33 -25.29
CA GLU A 420 5.68 -0.55 -25.47
C GLU A 420 5.60 0.85 -24.83
N ASN A 421 4.39 1.40 -24.66
CA ASN A 421 4.15 2.67 -23.99
C ASN A 421 4.20 2.57 -22.47
N LYS A 422 4.27 1.35 -21.92
CA LYS A 422 4.42 1.04 -20.49
C LYS A 422 3.39 1.74 -19.61
N PRO A 423 2.09 1.42 -19.73
CA PRO A 423 1.02 2.07 -18.96
C PRO A 423 1.13 1.84 -17.45
N MET A 424 1.83 0.80 -16.99
CA MET A 424 2.11 0.55 -15.57
C MET A 424 3.28 1.38 -15.00
N TYR A 425 4.01 2.10 -15.85
CA TYR A 425 5.18 2.88 -15.46
C TYR A 425 4.78 4.29 -15.00
N ASN A 426 4.99 4.59 -13.71
CA ASN A 426 4.66 5.89 -13.15
C ASN A 426 5.77 6.93 -13.41
N ARG A 427 5.62 7.70 -14.46
CA ARG A 427 6.58 8.69 -14.94
C ARG A 427 6.81 9.86 -13.99
N VAL A 428 5.82 10.18 -13.14
CA VAL A 428 5.95 11.24 -12.12
C VAL A 428 7.00 10.88 -11.08
N ARG A 429 7.18 9.60 -10.79
CA ARG A 429 8.13 9.14 -9.78
C ARG A 429 9.58 9.13 -10.25
N GLU A 430 9.81 9.21 -11.54
CA GLU A 430 11.11 9.05 -12.17
C GLU A 430 11.83 10.38 -12.40
N THR A 431 13.05 10.30 -12.93
CA THR A 431 13.87 11.48 -13.25
C THR A 431 14.11 11.60 -14.75
N TRP A 432 14.09 12.81 -15.23
CA TRP A 432 14.16 13.16 -16.65
C TRP A 432 15.12 14.31 -16.90
N ALA A 433 15.73 14.36 -18.08
CA ALA A 433 16.53 15.51 -18.48
C ALA A 433 15.61 16.75 -18.65
N PRO A 434 15.82 17.83 -17.89
CA PRO A 434 14.92 18.98 -17.91
C PRO A 434 15.13 19.89 -19.13
N GLY A 435 16.29 19.86 -19.77
CA GLY A 435 16.63 20.79 -20.82
C GLY A 435 16.44 22.23 -20.38
N SER A 436 15.98 23.07 -21.31
CA SER A 436 15.83 24.51 -21.06
C SER A 436 14.87 24.91 -19.95
N SER A 437 14.05 24.01 -19.43
CA SER A 437 13.24 24.29 -18.23
C SER A 437 14.09 24.47 -16.96
N PHE A 438 15.35 24.06 -17.00
CA PHE A 438 16.30 24.25 -15.90
C PHE A 438 17.03 25.60 -15.91
N LYS A 439 16.99 26.35 -16.99
CA LYS A 439 17.67 27.64 -17.15
C LYS A 439 17.33 28.70 -16.10
N PRO A 440 16.05 28.86 -15.69
CA PRO A 440 15.72 29.81 -14.60
C PRO A 440 16.47 29.47 -13.29
N ILE A 441 16.64 28.18 -12.97
CA ILE A 441 17.38 27.73 -11.78
C ILE A 441 18.87 28.14 -11.89
N ILE A 442 19.49 27.90 -13.03
CA ILE A 442 20.88 28.34 -13.31
C ILE A 442 21.03 29.83 -13.25
N GLY A 443 20.09 30.61 -13.81
CA GLY A 443 20.05 32.06 -13.73
C GLY A 443 20.02 32.57 -12.29
N ALA A 444 19.10 32.01 -11.49
CA ALA A 444 18.98 32.35 -10.07
C ALA A 444 20.23 31.96 -9.25
N ILE A 445 20.86 30.81 -9.52
CA ILE A 445 22.15 30.44 -8.94
C ILE A 445 23.24 31.44 -9.31
N GLY A 446 23.33 31.86 -10.61
CA GLY A 446 24.31 32.80 -11.07
C GLY A 446 24.21 34.16 -10.39
N LEU A 447 23.00 34.68 -10.23
CA LEU A 447 22.71 35.91 -9.48
C LEU A 447 23.02 35.76 -7.98
N THR A 448 22.56 34.67 -7.36
CA THR A 448 22.73 34.36 -5.92
C THR A 448 24.19 34.24 -5.52
N THR A 449 25.02 33.62 -6.37
CA THR A 449 26.45 33.44 -6.12
C THR A 449 27.29 34.69 -6.47
N GLY A 450 26.69 35.68 -7.12
CA GLY A 450 27.39 36.84 -7.66
C GLY A 450 28.28 36.53 -8.86
N ALA A 451 28.13 35.35 -9.46
CA ALA A 451 28.86 34.97 -10.68
C ALA A 451 28.46 35.82 -11.86
N MET A 452 27.24 36.38 -11.85
CA MET A 452 26.77 37.34 -12.85
C MET A 452 25.82 38.38 -12.24
N THR A 453 25.52 39.43 -12.96
CA THR A 453 24.46 40.41 -12.67
C THR A 453 23.36 40.31 -13.73
N GLU A 454 22.15 40.83 -13.46
CA GLU A 454 21.00 40.74 -14.38
C GLU A 454 21.28 41.45 -15.72
N ASP A 455 21.99 42.58 -15.71
CA ASP A 455 22.31 43.40 -16.89
C ASP A 455 23.66 43.03 -17.53
N GLU A 456 24.35 42.00 -17.04
CA GLU A 456 25.64 41.61 -17.60
C GLU A 456 25.47 41.03 -19.02
N ASP A 457 25.97 41.76 -20.01
CA ASP A 457 25.94 41.36 -21.42
C ASP A 457 27.14 40.46 -21.75
N PHE A 458 26.85 39.16 -22.03
CA PHE A 458 27.88 38.18 -22.44
C PHE A 458 28.30 38.33 -23.92
N GLY A 459 27.76 39.32 -24.63
CA GLY A 459 28.06 39.60 -26.01
C GLY A 459 27.53 38.58 -27.02
N ALA A 460 27.45 38.99 -28.28
CA ALA A 460 26.98 38.15 -29.36
C ALA A 460 27.91 36.95 -29.59
N SER A 461 27.40 35.74 -29.52
CA SER A 461 28.15 34.49 -29.74
C SER A 461 27.80 33.78 -31.05
N GLY A 462 26.84 34.33 -31.82
CA GLY A 462 26.28 33.66 -33.00
C GLY A 462 25.45 32.44 -32.61
N LEU A 463 25.28 31.52 -33.54
CA LEU A 463 24.48 30.29 -33.32
C LEU A 463 25.29 29.11 -32.73
N SER A 464 26.62 29.28 -32.58
CA SER A 464 27.51 28.20 -32.11
C SER A 464 28.70 28.79 -31.39
N TRP A 465 29.07 28.22 -30.26
CA TRP A 465 30.14 28.69 -29.40
C TRP A 465 30.90 27.52 -28.75
N GLN A 466 32.19 27.69 -28.56
CA GLN A 466 33.01 26.81 -27.71
C GLN A 466 33.92 27.67 -26.83
N LYS A 467 34.31 27.18 -25.63
CA LYS A 467 35.17 27.92 -24.71
C LYS A 467 36.54 28.15 -25.29
N ASP A 468 37.18 27.11 -25.78
CA ASP A 468 38.50 27.13 -26.37
C ASP A 468 38.78 25.81 -27.14
N GLU A 469 40.02 25.68 -27.68
CA GLU A 469 40.44 24.51 -28.47
C GLU A 469 40.48 23.18 -27.69
N SER A 470 40.48 23.23 -26.33
CA SER A 470 40.47 22.00 -25.52
C SER A 470 39.16 21.21 -25.64
N TRP A 471 38.09 21.83 -26.11
CA TRP A 471 36.79 21.18 -26.38
C TRP A 471 36.79 20.41 -27.72
N GLY A 472 37.82 20.54 -28.53
CA GLY A 472 37.89 19.82 -29.81
C GLY A 472 36.76 20.24 -30.75
N ASN A 473 35.93 19.29 -31.17
CA ASN A 473 34.79 19.55 -32.05
C ASN A 473 33.50 19.92 -31.30
N TYR A 474 33.51 19.84 -29.95
CA TYR A 474 32.33 20.12 -29.16
C TYR A 474 31.98 21.60 -29.20
N LYS A 475 30.70 21.90 -29.44
CA LYS A 475 30.17 23.26 -29.47
C LYS A 475 28.78 23.29 -28.86
N VAL A 476 28.52 24.30 -28.05
CA VAL A 476 27.17 24.65 -27.60
C VAL A 476 26.50 25.45 -28.73
N THR A 477 25.26 25.07 -29.06
CA THR A 477 24.46 25.72 -30.11
C THR A 477 23.20 26.35 -29.53
N THR A 478 22.73 27.44 -30.18
CA THR A 478 21.44 28.10 -29.88
C THR A 478 20.65 28.29 -31.18
N LEU A 479 19.34 28.49 -31.04
CA LEU A 479 18.44 28.59 -32.21
C LEU A 479 18.35 30.02 -32.77
N HIS A 480 18.62 31.01 -31.94
CA HIS A 480 18.40 32.41 -32.28
C HIS A 480 19.61 33.28 -31.97
N THR A 481 19.78 34.32 -32.76
CA THR A 481 20.68 35.44 -32.46
C THR A 481 19.83 36.66 -32.09
N TYR A 482 20.28 37.43 -31.11
CA TYR A 482 19.59 38.60 -30.62
C TYR A 482 20.59 39.61 -30.08
N ASP A 483 20.20 40.86 -29.97
CA ASP A 483 21.02 41.93 -29.39
C ASP A 483 20.94 41.88 -27.85
N GLN A 484 22.04 42.22 -27.17
CA GLN A 484 22.17 42.22 -25.71
C GLN A 484 21.92 40.86 -25.06
N ALA A 485 22.97 40.06 -24.94
CA ALA A 485 22.93 38.76 -24.29
C ALA A 485 22.91 38.91 -22.74
N VAL A 486 21.81 39.46 -22.20
CA VAL A 486 21.49 39.62 -20.79
C VAL A 486 20.50 38.53 -20.36
N LEU A 487 20.36 38.26 -19.03
CA LEU A 487 19.56 37.17 -18.47
C LEU A 487 18.13 37.11 -19.02
N LYS A 488 17.41 38.24 -19.01
CA LYS A 488 16.04 38.32 -19.53
C LYS A 488 15.93 37.86 -20.99
N ASN A 489 16.78 38.41 -21.87
CA ASN A 489 16.76 38.05 -23.28
C ASN A 489 17.15 36.58 -23.49
N ALA A 490 18.14 36.07 -22.72
CA ALA A 490 18.54 34.67 -22.77
C ALA A 490 17.41 33.71 -22.33
N LEU A 491 16.54 34.10 -21.38
CA LEU A 491 15.34 33.37 -21.02
C LEU A 491 14.27 33.39 -22.10
N ILE A 492 13.99 34.61 -22.72
CA ILE A 492 13.02 34.77 -23.80
C ILE A 492 13.39 33.87 -24.99
N TYR A 493 14.62 33.97 -25.48
CA TYR A 493 15.11 33.20 -26.63
C TYR A 493 15.58 31.78 -26.28
N SER A 494 15.58 31.43 -25.00
CA SER A 494 16.04 30.13 -24.49
C SER A 494 17.49 29.80 -24.94
N ASP A 495 18.44 30.72 -24.76
CA ASP A 495 19.80 30.65 -25.26
C ASP A 495 20.68 29.68 -24.44
N ASN A 496 21.11 28.57 -25.06
CA ASN A 496 22.01 27.60 -24.44
C ASN A 496 23.41 28.21 -24.20
N ILE A 497 23.90 29.04 -25.10
CA ILE A 497 25.26 29.61 -25.04
C ILE A 497 25.39 30.52 -23.82
N TYR A 498 24.38 31.38 -23.58
CA TYR A 498 24.35 32.23 -22.41
C TYR A 498 24.45 31.41 -21.12
N PHE A 499 23.61 30.36 -20.97
CA PHE A 499 23.57 29.54 -19.77
C PHE A 499 24.78 28.63 -19.62
N ALA A 500 25.40 28.16 -20.71
CA ALA A 500 26.68 27.47 -20.67
C ALA A 500 27.79 28.38 -20.10
N LYS A 501 27.86 29.62 -20.57
CA LYS A 501 28.80 30.61 -20.02
C LYS A 501 28.50 30.94 -18.55
N THR A 502 27.23 31.06 -18.19
CA THR A 502 26.81 31.26 -16.79
C THR A 502 27.30 30.13 -15.89
N ALA A 503 27.09 28.86 -16.28
CA ALA A 503 27.57 27.73 -15.53
C ALA A 503 29.08 27.69 -15.36
N LEU A 504 29.82 27.99 -16.44
CA LEU A 504 31.28 28.09 -16.37
C LEU A 504 31.76 29.23 -15.46
N LYS A 505 31.04 30.34 -15.36
CA LYS A 505 31.32 31.45 -14.44
C LYS A 505 31.01 31.07 -12.98
N ILE A 506 29.93 30.31 -12.73
CA ILE A 506 29.59 29.78 -11.43
C ILE A 506 30.71 28.81 -10.95
N GLY A 507 31.23 27.98 -11.86
CA GLY A 507 32.21 26.94 -11.60
C GLY A 507 31.64 25.66 -11.02
N ALA A 508 32.32 24.54 -11.26
CA ALA A 508 31.82 23.19 -10.93
C ALA A 508 31.48 23.01 -9.44
N ASP A 509 32.41 23.35 -8.56
CA ASP A 509 32.24 23.18 -7.11
C ASP A 509 31.12 24.08 -6.54
N SER A 510 31.01 25.31 -7.04
CA SER A 510 29.98 26.25 -6.61
C SER A 510 28.61 25.80 -7.10
N LEU A 511 28.51 25.34 -8.36
CA LEU A 511 27.26 24.82 -8.92
C LEU A 511 26.82 23.55 -8.17
N ALA A 512 27.70 22.59 -7.96
CA ALA A 512 27.40 21.37 -7.20
C ALA A 512 26.88 21.69 -5.79
N LYS A 513 27.54 22.62 -5.08
CA LYS A 513 27.10 23.05 -3.75
C LYS A 513 25.72 23.72 -3.77
N GLN A 514 25.38 24.51 -4.78
CA GLN A 514 24.07 25.12 -4.89
C GLN A 514 23.00 24.09 -5.25
N LEU A 515 23.32 23.10 -6.08
CA LEU A 515 22.41 21.99 -6.42
C LEU A 515 22.17 21.09 -5.21
N ASP A 516 23.20 20.79 -4.40
CA ASP A 516 23.04 20.09 -3.12
C ASP A 516 22.11 20.86 -2.16
N LYS A 517 22.23 22.20 -2.09
CA LYS A 517 21.35 23.06 -1.29
C LYS A 517 19.90 23.04 -1.81
N LEU A 518 19.71 22.87 -3.11
CA LEU A 518 18.41 22.68 -3.75
C LEU A 518 17.84 21.26 -3.54
N GLY A 519 18.50 20.35 -2.83
CA GLY A 519 17.99 19.02 -2.53
C GLY A 519 18.36 17.95 -3.56
N PHE A 520 19.27 18.21 -4.48
CA PHE A 520 19.77 17.14 -5.37
C PHE A 520 20.45 16.03 -4.56
N ARG A 521 20.25 14.76 -5.01
CA ARG A 521 20.74 13.54 -4.33
C ARG A 521 20.16 13.32 -2.92
N GLN A 522 19.11 14.03 -2.57
CA GLN A 522 18.36 13.86 -1.34
C GLN A 522 16.97 13.31 -1.65
N ASP A 523 16.37 12.63 -0.68
CA ASP A 523 14.99 12.20 -0.77
C ASP A 523 14.07 13.43 -0.79
N ILE A 524 13.10 13.42 -1.68
CA ILE A 524 12.08 14.46 -1.76
C ILE A 524 11.15 14.30 -0.54
N PRO A 525 10.92 15.33 0.28
CA PRO A 525 10.07 15.23 1.47
C PRO A 525 8.59 15.21 1.05
N PHE A 526 8.15 14.06 0.56
CA PHE A 526 6.81 13.82 0.07
C PHE A 526 6.34 12.42 0.44
N ASP A 527 5.03 12.24 0.68
CA ASP A 527 4.48 10.97 1.14
C ASP A 527 4.77 9.81 0.19
N ILE A 528 4.67 10.07 -1.12
CA ILE A 528 4.98 9.07 -2.14
C ILE A 528 6.48 9.10 -2.43
N GLY A 529 7.14 7.95 -2.33
CA GLY A 529 8.56 7.83 -2.68
C GLY A 529 8.82 8.21 -4.13
N MET A 530 9.67 9.22 -4.35
CA MET A 530 10.10 9.75 -5.63
C MET A 530 11.58 9.46 -5.85
N THR A 531 12.01 9.25 -7.10
CA THR A 531 13.43 9.10 -7.43
C THR A 531 14.12 10.45 -7.23
N SER A 532 15.24 10.47 -6.48
CA SER A 532 16.01 11.67 -6.18
C SER A 532 16.65 12.25 -7.46
N SER A 533 16.58 13.57 -7.63
CA SER A 533 17.26 14.25 -8.74
C SER A 533 18.78 14.16 -8.63
N GLN A 534 19.48 14.11 -9.76
CA GLN A 534 20.93 14.06 -9.84
C GLN A 534 21.49 15.11 -10.79
N TYR A 535 22.72 15.53 -10.56
CA TYR A 535 23.44 16.44 -11.47
C TYR A 535 24.71 15.81 -12.09
N SER A 536 25.11 14.64 -11.63
CA SER A 536 26.21 13.87 -12.17
C SER A 536 26.02 12.38 -11.90
N ASN A 537 26.58 11.52 -12.73
CA ASN A 537 26.70 10.08 -12.49
C ASN A 537 27.79 9.77 -11.45
N SER A 538 28.65 10.74 -11.13
CA SER A 538 29.64 10.71 -10.06
C SER A 538 29.27 11.74 -8.98
N GLU A 539 30.12 11.88 -7.95
CA GLU A 539 29.91 12.88 -6.89
C GLU A 539 30.16 14.33 -7.34
N THR A 540 30.88 14.53 -8.46
CA THR A 540 31.36 15.82 -8.93
C THR A 540 31.03 16.08 -10.39
N ILE A 541 31.07 17.34 -10.82
CA ILE A 541 31.07 17.73 -12.22
C ILE A 541 32.51 17.70 -12.72
N GLU A 542 32.83 16.78 -13.62
CA GLU A 542 34.22 16.37 -13.90
C GLU A 542 34.90 17.17 -15.02
N SER A 543 34.13 17.86 -15.89
CA SER A 543 34.68 18.58 -17.04
C SER A 543 33.96 19.88 -17.31
N ASP A 544 34.65 20.80 -18.00
CA ASP A 544 34.05 22.07 -18.45
C ASP A 544 32.88 21.82 -19.44
N ILE A 545 32.94 20.78 -20.26
CA ILE A 545 31.85 20.43 -21.19
C ILE A 545 30.62 19.98 -20.38
N GLN A 546 30.78 19.08 -19.41
CA GLN A 546 29.69 18.69 -18.52
C GLN A 546 29.10 19.88 -17.77
N LEU A 547 29.98 20.75 -17.25
CA LEU A 547 29.55 21.98 -16.56
C LEU A 547 28.75 22.89 -17.48
N ALA A 548 29.21 23.12 -18.71
CA ALA A 548 28.50 23.93 -19.69
C ALA A 548 27.13 23.34 -20.05
N ASP A 549 27.06 22.01 -20.25
CA ASP A 549 25.80 21.32 -20.55
C ASP A 549 24.83 21.37 -19.37
N SER A 550 25.33 21.27 -18.15
CA SER A 550 24.53 21.44 -16.94
C SER A 550 23.86 22.81 -16.87
N GLY A 551 24.47 23.83 -17.46
CA GLY A 551 23.94 25.20 -17.51
C GLY A 551 22.60 25.32 -18.24
N TYR A 552 22.28 24.42 -19.16
CA TYR A 552 21.01 24.45 -19.89
C TYR A 552 20.22 23.12 -19.72
N GLY A 553 20.49 22.39 -18.62
CA GLY A 553 19.71 21.22 -18.20
C GLY A 553 19.95 19.97 -19.04
N GLN A 554 21.17 19.83 -19.59
CA GLN A 554 21.63 18.68 -20.34
C GLN A 554 22.81 18.01 -19.61
N GLY A 555 23.59 17.20 -20.30
CA GLY A 555 24.70 16.46 -19.73
C GLY A 555 24.20 15.33 -18.82
N GLN A 556 24.43 15.46 -17.51
CA GLN A 556 24.04 14.43 -16.53
C GLN A 556 22.99 14.93 -15.53
N ILE A 557 22.38 16.10 -15.80
CA ILE A 557 21.26 16.61 -15.01
C ILE A 557 20.02 15.79 -15.29
N LEU A 558 19.49 15.14 -14.26
CA LEU A 558 18.20 14.47 -14.25
C LEU A 558 17.37 14.99 -13.08
N VAL A 559 16.14 15.42 -13.34
CA VAL A 559 15.25 15.97 -12.31
C VAL A 559 13.97 15.18 -12.20
N ASN A 560 13.51 14.97 -10.97
CA ASN A 560 12.15 14.53 -10.74
C ASN A 560 11.18 15.70 -11.01
N PRO A 561 10.03 15.46 -11.65
CA PRO A 561 9.07 16.54 -12.00
C PRO A 561 8.55 17.31 -10.78
N LEU A 562 8.25 16.65 -9.67
CA LEU A 562 7.81 17.31 -8.45
C LEU A 562 8.94 18.15 -7.83
N HIS A 563 10.17 17.66 -7.85
CA HIS A 563 11.33 18.40 -7.38
C HIS A 563 11.56 19.66 -8.22
N LEU A 564 11.42 19.57 -9.56
CA LEU A 564 11.54 20.75 -10.42
C LEU A 564 10.45 21.79 -10.10
N ALA A 565 9.21 21.34 -9.85
CA ALA A 565 8.14 22.23 -9.41
C ALA A 565 8.46 22.89 -8.06
N CYS A 566 9.01 22.15 -7.09
CA CYS A 566 9.49 22.71 -5.82
C CYS A 566 10.61 23.73 -6.03
N MET A 567 11.57 23.49 -6.93
CA MET A 567 12.61 24.48 -7.24
C MET A 567 12.01 25.78 -7.83
N TYR A 568 10.99 25.69 -8.67
CA TYR A 568 10.28 26.87 -9.18
C TYR A 568 9.52 27.62 -8.08
N SER A 569 9.04 26.94 -7.04
CA SER A 569 8.35 27.59 -5.92
C SER A 569 9.23 28.64 -5.22
N ALA A 570 10.56 28.48 -5.27
CA ALA A 570 11.48 29.45 -4.68
C ALA A 570 11.38 30.85 -5.30
N PHE A 571 10.86 30.97 -6.52
CA PHE A 571 10.62 32.27 -7.17
C PHE A 571 9.41 33.01 -6.57
N PHE A 572 8.53 32.32 -5.86
CA PHE A 572 7.37 32.88 -5.17
C PHE A 572 7.63 33.19 -3.70
N ASN A 573 8.61 32.54 -3.11
CA ASN A 573 8.84 32.50 -1.66
C ASN A 573 10.17 33.16 -1.26
N GLU A 574 10.53 34.27 -1.91
CA GLU A 574 11.75 35.04 -1.58
C GLU A 574 13.03 34.17 -1.56
N GLY A 575 13.09 33.18 -2.44
CA GLY A 575 14.22 32.26 -2.56
C GLY A 575 14.18 31.07 -1.62
N ASN A 576 13.04 30.79 -0.99
CA ASN A 576 12.82 29.60 -0.18
C ASN A 576 12.05 28.54 -0.98
N MET A 577 12.54 27.31 -1.02
CA MET A 577 11.93 26.21 -1.72
C MET A 577 10.89 25.51 -0.82
N ILE A 578 9.63 25.44 -1.29
CA ILE A 578 8.52 24.87 -0.53
C ILE A 578 8.68 23.34 -0.35
N ALA A 579 8.22 22.81 0.78
CA ALA A 579 8.04 21.38 0.97
C ALA A 579 6.66 20.96 0.44
N PRO A 580 6.59 20.04 -0.53
CA PRO A 580 5.32 19.57 -1.07
C PRO A 580 4.62 18.65 -0.05
N TYR A 581 3.29 18.61 -0.06
CA TYR A 581 2.52 17.68 0.73
C TYR A 581 1.23 17.26 0.02
N LEU A 582 0.70 16.09 0.43
CA LEU A 582 -0.43 15.44 -0.24
C LEU A 582 -1.68 15.31 0.65
N GLU A 583 -1.50 15.09 1.95
CA GLU A 583 -2.63 14.98 2.86
C GLU A 583 -3.15 16.35 3.25
N TYR A 584 -4.45 16.60 2.99
CA TYR A 584 -5.07 17.89 3.24
C TYR A 584 -5.25 18.14 4.74
N GLU A 585 -4.79 19.29 5.19
CA GLU A 585 -4.97 19.80 6.54
C GLU A 585 -5.41 21.26 6.47
N GLU A 586 -6.61 21.56 7.01
CA GLU A 586 -7.16 22.91 6.97
C GLU A 586 -6.28 23.88 7.76
N GLY A 587 -5.88 24.98 7.11
CA GLY A 587 -5.03 26.00 7.73
C GLY A 587 -3.58 25.61 7.94
N LYS A 588 -3.09 24.54 7.29
CA LYS A 588 -1.69 24.15 7.33
C LYS A 588 -0.79 25.28 6.88
N ALA A 589 0.14 25.67 7.76
CA ALA A 589 1.14 26.67 7.41
C ALA A 589 2.13 26.13 6.38
N ALA A 590 2.54 26.96 5.42
CA ALA A 590 3.59 26.63 4.48
C ALA A 590 4.88 26.22 5.22
N SER A 591 5.52 25.17 4.78
CA SER A 591 6.82 24.75 5.26
C SER A 591 7.84 24.71 4.12
N TYR A 592 9.09 24.97 4.44
CA TYR A 592 10.13 24.99 3.41
C TYR A 592 11.00 23.74 3.48
N TRP A 593 11.20 23.10 2.33
CA TRP A 593 12.19 22.04 2.19
C TRP A 593 13.61 22.58 2.35
N ALA A 594 13.88 23.75 1.73
CA ALA A 594 15.16 24.43 1.87
C ALA A 594 14.98 25.95 1.88
N GLU A 595 15.64 26.62 2.80
CA GLU A 595 15.58 28.07 2.95
C GLU A 595 16.78 28.77 2.29
N GLY A 596 16.50 29.95 1.73
CA GLY A 596 17.51 30.81 1.11
C GLY A 596 18.30 30.12 0.00
N VAL A 597 17.67 29.24 -0.79
CA VAL A 597 18.33 28.57 -1.92
C VAL A 597 18.73 29.59 -2.97
N PHE A 598 17.94 30.68 -3.09
CA PHE A 598 18.28 31.88 -3.86
C PHE A 598 18.24 33.10 -2.93
N THR A 599 18.87 34.21 -3.34
CA THR A 599 18.59 35.48 -2.69
C THR A 599 17.22 36.00 -3.12
N PRO A 600 16.51 36.78 -2.27
CA PRO A 600 15.20 37.36 -2.62
C PRO A 600 15.23 38.15 -3.93
N GLU A 601 16.32 38.90 -4.17
CA GLU A 601 16.52 39.69 -5.40
C GLU A 601 16.65 38.76 -6.62
N ALA A 602 17.43 37.69 -6.54
CA ALA A 602 17.60 36.73 -7.63
C ALA A 602 16.28 36.01 -7.96
N ALA A 603 15.55 35.58 -6.94
CA ALA A 603 14.24 34.96 -7.09
C ALA A 603 13.27 35.91 -7.80
N LYS A 604 13.19 37.17 -7.36
CA LYS A 604 12.32 38.20 -7.93
C LYS A 604 12.69 38.51 -9.37
N THR A 605 13.99 38.69 -9.67
CA THR A 605 14.46 38.97 -11.03
C THR A 605 14.03 37.86 -11.99
N VAL A 606 14.27 36.59 -11.63
CA VAL A 606 13.87 35.47 -12.49
C VAL A 606 12.35 35.38 -12.62
N TYR A 607 11.59 35.57 -11.52
CA TYR A 607 10.12 35.59 -11.58
C TYR A 607 9.58 36.63 -12.59
N GLU A 608 10.13 37.86 -12.57
CA GLU A 608 9.72 38.92 -13.51
C GLU A 608 10.15 38.61 -14.96
N ASP A 609 11.36 38.06 -15.16
CA ASP A 609 11.85 37.70 -16.50
C ASP A 609 11.03 36.56 -17.13
N LEU A 610 10.50 35.61 -16.33
CA LEU A 610 9.66 34.53 -16.82
C LEU A 610 8.30 34.99 -17.34
N LYS A 611 7.80 36.18 -16.95
CA LYS A 611 6.62 36.79 -17.56
C LYS A 611 6.88 37.15 -19.02
N GLU A 612 8.09 37.63 -19.34
CA GLU A 612 8.48 38.00 -20.70
C GLU A 612 8.63 36.77 -21.62
N VAL A 613 8.93 35.60 -21.11
CA VAL A 613 8.98 34.36 -21.91
C VAL A 613 7.61 34.03 -22.52
N VAL A 614 6.51 34.43 -21.85
CA VAL A 614 5.14 34.21 -22.30
C VAL A 614 4.57 35.45 -22.98
N SER A 615 4.83 36.66 -22.48
CA SER A 615 4.24 37.89 -23.03
C SER A 615 4.94 38.41 -24.29
N ASN A 616 6.25 38.19 -24.45
CA ASN A 616 7.02 38.65 -25.59
C ASN A 616 6.74 37.81 -26.84
N PRO A 617 6.46 38.42 -28.02
CA PRO A 617 6.21 37.66 -29.26
C PRO A 617 7.36 36.72 -29.69
N ASN A 618 8.59 37.01 -29.28
CA ASN A 618 9.75 36.16 -29.53
C ASN A 618 9.97 35.08 -28.43
N GLY A 619 9.17 35.10 -27.39
CA GLY A 619 9.30 34.15 -26.29
C GLY A 619 8.86 32.74 -26.69
N THR A 620 9.61 31.75 -26.24
CA THR A 620 9.32 30.32 -26.54
C THR A 620 7.99 29.85 -26.00
N GLY A 621 7.45 30.53 -24.96
CA GLY A 621 6.14 30.30 -24.37
C GLY A 621 5.01 31.17 -24.86
N TYR A 622 5.25 32.01 -25.93
CA TYR A 622 4.30 33.02 -26.38
C TYR A 622 2.89 32.51 -26.69
N ALA A 623 2.75 31.25 -27.12
CA ALA A 623 1.42 30.67 -27.36
C ALA A 623 0.53 30.71 -26.10
N ALA A 624 1.11 30.62 -24.91
CA ALA A 624 0.39 30.69 -23.64
C ALA A 624 -0.17 32.08 -23.30
N SER A 625 0.31 33.13 -23.97
CA SER A 625 -0.29 34.51 -23.87
C SER A 625 -1.73 34.58 -24.41
N LYS A 626 -2.19 33.53 -25.12
CA LYS A 626 -3.54 33.42 -25.69
C LYS A 626 -4.56 32.86 -24.69
N VAL A 627 -4.14 32.41 -23.53
CA VAL A 627 -5.07 32.00 -22.46
C VAL A 627 -5.90 33.20 -22.05
N THR A 628 -7.22 32.99 -21.99
CA THR A 628 -8.16 34.05 -21.59
C THR A 628 -8.44 33.92 -20.09
N GLY A 629 -8.50 35.05 -19.40
CA GLY A 629 -8.83 35.08 -17.96
C GLY A 629 -7.64 34.95 -17.00
N ALA A 630 -6.46 34.55 -17.48
CA ALA A 630 -5.25 34.47 -16.66
C ALA A 630 -4.05 35.09 -17.39
N ALA A 631 -3.22 35.82 -16.64
CA ALA A 631 -1.89 36.21 -17.09
C ALA A 631 -0.92 35.09 -16.68
N LEU A 632 -0.17 34.56 -17.63
CA LEU A 632 0.74 33.45 -17.41
C LEU A 632 2.21 33.88 -17.52
N ALA A 633 3.04 33.16 -16.78
CA ALA A 633 4.48 33.21 -16.88
C ALA A 633 5.03 31.76 -16.88
N GLY A 634 6.23 31.57 -17.40
CA GLY A 634 6.76 30.19 -17.40
C GLY A 634 8.01 30.01 -18.27
N LYS A 635 8.46 28.79 -18.40
CA LYS A 635 9.62 28.40 -19.20
C LYS A 635 9.39 27.09 -19.92
N THR A 636 9.63 27.07 -21.20
CA THR A 636 9.67 25.87 -22.04
C THR A 636 10.99 25.13 -21.91
N GLY A 637 10.95 23.84 -22.09
CA GLY A 637 12.14 22.99 -22.14
C GLY A 637 12.08 22.03 -23.31
N THR A 638 13.19 21.84 -24.00
CA THR A 638 13.40 20.71 -24.90
C THR A 638 14.71 20.07 -24.52
N ALA A 639 14.68 18.78 -24.21
CA ALA A 639 15.87 18.01 -23.91
C ALA A 639 16.06 16.92 -24.96
N GLU A 640 17.24 16.90 -25.59
CA GLU A 640 17.61 15.85 -26.53
C GLU A 640 18.08 14.61 -25.77
N ILE A 641 17.52 13.44 -26.09
CA ILE A 641 17.92 12.15 -25.59
C ILE A 641 18.61 11.39 -26.72
N LYS A 642 19.95 11.39 -26.68
CA LYS A 642 20.81 10.81 -27.71
C LYS A 642 21.87 9.93 -27.08
N ALA A 643 22.24 8.84 -27.78
CA ALA A 643 23.36 8.00 -27.38
C ALA A 643 24.74 8.67 -27.63
N SER A 644 24.81 9.58 -28.60
CA SER A 644 25.97 10.43 -28.92
C SER A 644 25.51 11.69 -29.66
N GLN A 645 26.41 12.67 -29.85
CA GLN A 645 26.12 13.88 -30.64
C GLN A 645 25.78 13.60 -32.13
N GLU A 646 26.24 12.47 -32.64
CA GLU A 646 26.05 12.03 -34.03
C GLU A 646 24.78 11.18 -34.20
N ASP A 647 24.07 10.87 -33.09
CA ASP A 647 22.85 10.07 -33.11
C ASP A 647 21.68 10.89 -33.66
N GLU A 648 21.30 10.59 -34.91
CA GLU A 648 20.15 11.21 -35.60
C GLU A 648 18.82 10.57 -35.19
N ASN A 649 18.84 9.39 -34.54
CA ASN A 649 17.64 8.64 -34.12
C ASN A 649 17.21 8.98 -32.69
N GLY A 650 17.94 9.83 -31.97
CA GLY A 650 17.56 10.28 -30.65
C GLY A 650 16.18 10.95 -30.62
N THR A 651 15.52 10.89 -29.49
CA THR A 651 14.22 11.53 -29.25
C THR A 651 14.36 12.85 -28.46
N GLU A 652 13.28 13.53 -28.26
CA GLU A 652 13.22 14.78 -27.50
C GLU A 652 12.14 14.70 -26.42
N LEU A 653 12.46 15.21 -25.22
CA LEU A 653 11.49 15.48 -24.16
C LEU A 653 11.03 16.94 -24.28
N GLY A 654 9.74 17.16 -24.32
CA GLY A 654 9.14 18.50 -24.29
C GLY A 654 8.69 18.85 -22.88
N TRP A 655 9.03 20.03 -22.40
CA TRP A 655 8.63 20.54 -21.09
C TRP A 655 7.95 21.89 -21.17
N PHE A 656 7.02 22.13 -20.26
CA PHE A 656 6.55 23.46 -19.94
C PHE A 656 6.24 23.60 -18.46
N ALA A 657 6.96 24.49 -17.78
CA ALA A 657 6.64 24.96 -16.44
C ALA A 657 5.92 26.31 -16.58
N VAL A 658 4.66 26.38 -16.16
CA VAL A 658 3.79 27.55 -16.35
C VAL A 658 2.99 27.82 -15.08
N TYR A 659 2.81 29.10 -14.78
CA TYR A 659 2.04 29.53 -13.61
C TYR A 659 1.25 30.80 -13.89
N ASN A 660 0.14 30.98 -13.16
CA ASN A 660 -0.64 32.22 -13.23
C ASN A 660 0.00 33.30 -12.37
N THR A 661 -0.23 34.57 -12.79
CA THR A 661 0.31 35.77 -12.13
C THR A 661 -0.81 36.76 -11.83
N GLY A 662 -0.60 37.65 -10.85
CA GLY A 662 -1.57 38.69 -10.51
C GLY A 662 -2.80 38.19 -9.78
N VAL A 663 -2.73 37.00 -9.16
CA VAL A 663 -3.75 36.38 -8.31
C VAL A 663 -3.29 36.36 -6.86
N SER A 664 -4.17 35.92 -5.93
CA SER A 664 -3.80 35.72 -4.53
C SER A 664 -2.84 34.52 -4.38
N GLU A 665 -2.12 34.44 -3.28
CA GLU A 665 -1.26 33.27 -2.98
C GLU A 665 -2.04 31.97 -2.98
N GLU A 666 -3.26 31.98 -2.47
CA GLU A 666 -4.16 30.82 -2.41
C GLU A 666 -4.57 30.36 -3.82
N ASP A 667 -4.77 31.28 -4.76
CA ASP A 667 -5.19 31.01 -6.13
C ASP A 667 -4.01 30.77 -7.09
N THR A 668 -2.79 30.84 -6.57
CA THR A 668 -1.59 30.64 -7.42
C THR A 668 -1.44 29.15 -7.73
N VAL A 669 -1.32 28.84 -9.02
CA VAL A 669 -1.13 27.50 -9.55
C VAL A 669 0.13 27.45 -10.39
N LEU A 670 1.02 26.52 -10.07
CA LEU A 670 2.16 26.12 -10.89
C LEU A 670 1.87 24.76 -11.50
N MET A 671 1.86 24.69 -12.82
CA MET A 671 1.70 23.47 -13.61
C MET A 671 2.99 23.16 -14.35
N LEU A 672 3.45 21.93 -14.25
CA LEU A 672 4.65 21.43 -14.92
C LEU A 672 4.32 20.16 -15.66
N ASN A 673 4.49 20.16 -16.99
CA ASN A 673 4.22 19.04 -17.86
C ASN A 673 5.48 18.63 -18.63
N MET A 674 5.64 17.30 -18.78
CA MET A 674 6.68 16.68 -19.62
C MET A 674 6.04 15.65 -20.53
N VAL A 675 6.44 15.67 -21.82
CA VAL A 675 6.03 14.70 -22.83
C VAL A 675 7.27 14.10 -23.48
N GLU A 676 7.31 12.76 -23.56
CA GLU A 676 8.31 12.02 -24.31
C GLU A 676 8.02 12.12 -25.83
N ASP A 677 9.05 11.92 -26.66
CA ASP A 677 8.94 11.77 -28.12
C ASP A 677 8.27 12.95 -28.84
N VAL A 678 8.62 14.19 -28.45
CA VAL A 678 8.12 15.39 -29.11
C VAL A 678 8.88 15.79 -30.38
N LYS A 679 9.94 15.04 -30.74
CA LYS A 679 10.69 15.26 -31.98
C LYS A 679 9.76 15.13 -33.21
N GLY A 680 9.75 16.14 -34.05
CA GLY A 680 8.84 16.20 -35.22
C GLY A 680 7.39 16.59 -34.90
N ARG A 681 7.05 16.78 -33.61
CA ARG A 681 5.71 17.19 -33.13
C ARG A 681 5.68 18.69 -32.73
N GLY A 682 6.79 19.40 -32.92
CA GLY A 682 6.93 20.82 -32.55
C GLY A 682 7.73 21.05 -31.25
N GLY A 683 8.43 20.03 -30.73
CA GLY A 683 9.21 20.14 -29.50
C GLY A 683 8.36 20.59 -28.31
N SER A 684 8.90 21.45 -27.46
CA SER A 684 8.14 22.01 -26.31
C SER A 684 6.88 22.79 -26.71
N GLY A 685 6.78 23.29 -27.97
CA GLY A 685 5.57 23.95 -28.46
C GLY A 685 4.34 23.03 -28.46
N TYR A 686 4.54 21.71 -28.59
CA TYR A 686 3.47 20.73 -28.45
C TYR A 686 2.86 20.79 -27.06
N VAL A 687 3.71 20.78 -26.04
CA VAL A 687 3.29 20.86 -24.63
C VAL A 687 2.59 22.17 -24.34
N VAL A 688 3.19 23.30 -24.78
CA VAL A 688 2.60 24.65 -24.61
C VAL A 688 1.17 24.74 -25.18
N ASN A 689 0.93 24.15 -26.36
CA ASN A 689 -0.39 24.22 -26.98
C ASN A 689 -1.45 23.40 -26.18
N LYS A 690 -1.08 22.22 -25.67
CA LYS A 690 -1.95 21.43 -24.79
C LYS A 690 -2.24 22.15 -23.48
N ASP A 691 -1.23 22.76 -22.89
CA ASP A 691 -1.38 23.50 -21.64
C ASP A 691 -2.28 24.73 -21.78
N VAL A 692 -2.25 25.40 -22.94
CA VAL A 692 -3.19 26.49 -23.28
C VAL A 692 -4.63 26.00 -23.27
N GLU A 693 -4.89 24.82 -23.81
CA GLU A 693 -6.23 24.22 -23.82
C GLU A 693 -6.69 23.87 -22.38
N ILE A 694 -5.80 23.30 -21.56
CA ILE A 694 -6.07 22.98 -20.15
C ILE A 694 -6.39 24.27 -19.37
N TRP A 695 -5.53 25.28 -19.46
CA TRP A 695 -5.73 26.55 -18.76
C TRP A 695 -7.04 27.26 -19.14
N ASN A 696 -7.45 27.23 -20.42
CA ASN A 696 -8.73 27.78 -20.85
C ASN A 696 -9.95 27.02 -20.32
N GLN A 697 -9.80 25.74 -19.97
CA GLN A 697 -10.87 24.92 -19.40
C GLN A 697 -10.95 25.03 -17.87
N MET A 698 -9.89 25.49 -17.24
CA MET A 698 -9.79 25.61 -15.77
C MET A 698 -10.12 27.01 -15.24
N GLN A 699 -10.47 27.96 -16.13
CA GLN A 699 -10.87 29.33 -15.77
C GLN A 699 -12.30 29.41 -15.26
#